data_01c47fa113e2d868e6440b972c601ff7
#
_entry.id   01c47fa113e2d868e6440b972c601ff7
#
_cell.length_a   1.000
_cell.length_b   1.000
_cell.length_c   1.000
_cell.angle_alpha   90.00
_cell.angle_beta   90.00
_cell.angle_gamma   90.00
#
_symmetry.space_group_name_H-M   'P 1'
#
loop_
_entity.id
_entity.type
_entity.pdbx_description
1 polymer ?
#
loop_
_entity_poly.entity_id
_entity_poly.type
_entity_poly.pdbx_seq_one_letter_code
_entity_poly.pdbx_strand_id
1 'polypeptide(L)'
;MRQKNKDKRGSSLSLSNPFAELREETVQGIFVVVFFVLAAVFALAAAGFAGVMGDGLYRILSYLLGIGYFLLPVLFVFLAVVFFRNVERRFNALKLVMALFLFLSGLGLIELADDRGGVIGSFIASPLIGLFDVYATTLLLSAIIAISLLVILEARLTLQWLSFLRHLKFWGKEKRIADIETDALITNPPQEESSEETAPAPEEKVSAVSKLFGTKERTETEEDGGGIAIVPALFGAYTPPPLSLIEKDRGKPGVGDIKANANLIKRTLQNFGITVEMDEISIGPSVTRYALKPAEGVRLSKIVGLQNNLELALAAHPVRIEAPIPGKSLVGIEVPNTAKVTVGLASLLSDEKFQTSNKQLLVALGRDIGGQSHFGNLAKAPHMLIAGATGSGKSVSIHTIITSLLYRNSPDVLRFIMIDPKRVELTLYNKIPHLLTPVITDPKKAILALKWASKEMERRYNILEAESVRDVESYHANVFMPSLQKIERGGKKEEGELPESMPYIVIIIDELADIMQTYPRELEAAVVRLAQMSRAVGIHLLLSTQRPSVNVITGLIKANIPARIALQVASQIDSRTILDTSGAEKLLGAGDMLYLSGEMGKPMRLQSAFISEDEVKRVVSFLAKHNEAQAPGDITSAVENAPGDVLFDSLKDSGDDDDLYEDARAAVLEAGKASTSYLQRKLRIGYSRAARLMDILEERGVIGPADGSRPREVIGAAPANEEEV
;
A
#
# COMPACT_ATOMS: atom_id res chain seq x y z
N MET A 1 -44.40 13.26 52.13
CA MET A 1 -45.43 13.10 51.04
C MET A 1 -44.78 12.46 49.84
N ARG A 2 -45.26 11.24 49.51
CA ARG A 2 -44.78 10.40 48.38
C ARG A 2 -45.38 10.89 47.08
N GLN A 3 -44.57 11.03 46.02
CA GLN A 3 -45.10 11.09 44.68
C GLN A 3 -44.41 9.96 43.83
N LYS A 4 -45.29 9.08 43.34
CA LYS A 4 -45.00 7.92 42.46
C LYS A 4 -44.74 8.43 41.03
N ASN A 5 -43.59 8.09 40.46
CA ASN A 5 -43.38 8.14 39.02
C ASN A 5 -43.71 6.78 38.41
N LYS A 6 -44.62 6.82 37.46
CA LYS A 6 -45.01 5.67 36.63
C LYS A 6 -44.10 5.63 35.40
N ASP A 7 -43.13 4.72 35.42
CA ASP A 7 -42.39 4.33 34.20
C ASP A 7 -43.26 3.39 33.33
N LYS A 8 -43.65 3.85 32.17
CA LYS A 8 -44.14 3.00 31.08
C LYS A 8 -42.91 2.62 30.22
N ARG A 9 -42.32 1.46 30.48
CA ARG A 9 -41.41 0.80 29.56
C ARG A 9 -42.22 0.08 28.49
N GLY A 10 -42.14 0.60 27.26
CA GLY A 10 -42.43 -0.17 26.05
C GLY A 10 -41.29 -1.14 25.80
N SER A 11 -41.51 -2.44 25.98
CA SER A 11 -40.54 -3.49 25.66
C SER A 11 -40.52 -3.70 24.16
N SER A 12 -39.55 -3.08 23.48
CA SER A 12 -39.08 -3.56 22.19
C SER A 12 -38.21 -4.80 22.46
N LEU A 13 -38.64 -5.98 22.03
CA LEU A 13 -37.87 -7.21 21.97
C LEU A 13 -36.72 -6.98 20.98
N SER A 14 -35.59 -6.45 21.45
CA SER A 14 -34.32 -6.56 20.74
C SER A 14 -33.83 -8.00 20.97
N LEU A 15 -33.85 -8.82 19.94
CA LEU A 15 -33.13 -10.10 19.89
C LEU A 15 -31.65 -9.76 20.02
N SER A 16 -31.13 -9.73 21.24
CA SER A 16 -29.71 -9.66 21.49
C SER A 16 -29.06 -10.91 20.89
N ASN A 17 -28.09 -10.72 19.99
CA ASN A 17 -27.33 -11.80 19.41
C ASN A 17 -26.53 -12.50 20.55
N PRO A 18 -26.88 -13.75 20.93
CA PRO A 18 -26.24 -14.42 22.08
C PRO A 18 -24.76 -14.71 21.86
N PHE A 19 -24.23 -14.51 20.65
CA PHE A 19 -22.84 -14.76 20.29
C PHE A 19 -21.98 -13.48 20.23
N ALA A 20 -22.50 -12.31 20.61
CA ALA A 20 -21.79 -11.04 20.51
C ALA A 20 -20.58 -10.92 21.45
N GLU A 21 -20.51 -11.73 22.50
CA GLU A 21 -19.42 -11.72 23.49
C GLU A 21 -18.34 -12.81 23.26
N LEU A 22 -18.56 -13.72 22.28
CA LEU A 22 -17.61 -14.80 22.00
C LEU A 22 -16.59 -14.37 20.94
N ARG A 23 -15.33 -14.84 21.10
CA ARG A 23 -14.31 -14.68 20.07
C ARG A 23 -14.75 -15.34 18.77
N GLU A 24 -14.50 -14.69 17.63
CA GLU A 24 -14.89 -15.17 16.29
C GLU A 24 -14.43 -16.62 16.02
N GLU A 25 -13.25 -16.99 16.51
CA GLU A 25 -12.68 -18.36 16.43
C GLU A 25 -13.55 -19.40 17.17
N THR A 26 -14.10 -19.05 18.34
CA THR A 26 -14.99 -19.92 19.12
C THR A 26 -16.31 -20.11 18.40
N VAL A 27 -16.86 -19.08 17.80
CA VAL A 27 -18.10 -19.15 17.01
C VAL A 27 -17.92 -20.08 15.81
N GLN A 28 -16.80 -19.99 15.10
CA GLN A 28 -16.49 -20.88 13.98
C GLN A 28 -16.34 -22.34 14.43
N GLY A 29 -15.66 -22.59 15.55
CA GLY A 29 -15.54 -23.93 16.14
C GLY A 29 -16.89 -24.52 16.48
N ILE A 30 -17.82 -23.73 17.02
CA ILE A 30 -19.21 -24.15 17.30
C ILE A 30 -19.91 -24.57 15.99
N PHE A 31 -19.79 -23.79 14.91
CA PHE A 31 -20.39 -24.15 13.62
C PHE A 31 -19.82 -25.44 13.05
N VAL A 32 -18.53 -25.69 13.15
CA VAL A 32 -17.89 -26.96 12.71
C VAL A 32 -18.52 -28.15 13.45
N VAL A 33 -18.63 -28.06 14.77
CA VAL A 33 -19.24 -29.13 15.58
C VAL A 33 -20.73 -29.33 15.22
N VAL A 34 -21.48 -28.25 15.08
CA VAL A 34 -22.91 -28.30 14.69
C VAL A 34 -23.09 -28.94 13.32
N PHE A 35 -22.28 -28.61 12.32
CA PHE A 35 -22.36 -29.21 11.00
C PHE A 35 -21.99 -30.71 11.01
N PHE A 36 -20.99 -31.12 11.79
CA PHE A 36 -20.68 -32.55 11.95
C PHE A 36 -21.79 -33.32 12.61
N VAL A 37 -22.40 -32.75 13.67
CA VAL A 37 -23.55 -33.36 14.36
C VAL A 37 -24.76 -33.48 13.42
N LEU A 38 -25.07 -32.43 12.66
CA LEU A 38 -26.16 -32.46 11.68
C LEU A 38 -25.91 -33.52 10.60
N ALA A 39 -24.70 -33.59 10.05
CA ALA A 39 -24.32 -34.60 9.07
C ALA A 39 -24.52 -36.02 9.62
N ALA A 40 -24.09 -36.27 10.85
CA ALA A 40 -24.24 -37.56 11.52
C ALA A 40 -25.71 -37.91 11.76
N VAL A 41 -26.51 -36.95 12.25
CA VAL A 41 -27.96 -37.14 12.48
C VAL A 41 -28.70 -37.48 11.18
N PHE A 42 -28.44 -36.76 10.07
CA PHE A 42 -29.05 -37.07 8.79
C PHE A 42 -28.58 -38.41 8.21
N ALA A 43 -27.33 -38.79 8.39
CA ALA A 43 -26.83 -40.08 7.96
C ALA A 43 -27.46 -41.24 8.77
N LEU A 44 -27.58 -41.09 10.10
CA LEU A 44 -28.24 -42.08 10.99
C LEU A 44 -29.73 -42.18 10.71
N ALA A 45 -30.41 -41.08 10.38
CA ALA A 45 -31.80 -41.09 10.02
C ALA A 45 -32.06 -41.87 8.71
N ALA A 46 -31.15 -41.71 7.71
CA ALA A 46 -31.24 -42.52 6.49
C ALA A 46 -30.99 -44.02 6.73
N ALA A 47 -30.15 -44.37 7.72
CA ALA A 47 -29.82 -45.75 8.09
C ALA A 47 -30.87 -46.39 9.02
N GLY A 48 -31.87 -45.66 9.49
CA GLY A 48 -32.89 -46.17 10.42
C GLY A 48 -32.44 -46.24 11.89
N PHE A 49 -31.31 -45.62 12.24
CA PHE A 49 -30.76 -45.66 13.62
C PHE A 49 -31.05 -44.39 14.44
N ALA A 50 -31.86 -43.47 13.91
CA ALA A 50 -32.17 -42.21 14.58
C ALA A 50 -33.50 -42.21 15.37
N GLY A 51 -34.11 -43.37 15.58
CA GLY A 51 -35.37 -43.54 16.30
C GLY A 51 -36.60 -42.91 15.61
N VAL A 52 -37.74 -42.90 16.32
CA VAL A 52 -39.04 -42.46 15.73
C VAL A 52 -38.98 -41.04 15.15
N MET A 53 -38.24 -40.12 15.78
CA MET A 53 -38.09 -38.75 15.29
C MET A 53 -37.24 -38.69 14.04
N GLY A 54 -36.16 -39.47 13.96
CA GLY A 54 -35.31 -39.56 12.78
C GLY A 54 -35.99 -40.18 11.59
N ASP A 55 -36.80 -41.23 11.79
CA ASP A 55 -37.59 -41.87 10.75
C ASP A 55 -38.67 -40.92 10.19
N GLY A 56 -39.32 -40.14 11.07
CA GLY A 56 -40.28 -39.11 10.68
C GLY A 56 -39.61 -38.02 9.83
N LEU A 57 -38.44 -37.52 10.26
CA LEU A 57 -37.66 -36.51 9.58
C LEU A 57 -37.19 -37.02 8.19
N TYR A 58 -36.70 -38.27 8.14
CA TYR A 58 -36.25 -38.91 6.89
C TYR A 58 -37.41 -39.02 5.89
N ARG A 59 -38.59 -39.45 6.31
CA ARG A 59 -39.78 -39.57 5.42
C ARG A 59 -40.19 -38.22 4.84
N ILE A 60 -40.23 -37.17 5.66
CA ILE A 60 -40.59 -35.83 5.22
C ILE A 60 -39.56 -35.29 4.24
N LEU A 61 -38.27 -35.36 4.60
CA LEU A 61 -37.19 -34.83 3.75
C LEU A 61 -36.98 -35.66 2.47
N SER A 62 -37.15 -36.98 2.54
CA SER A 62 -37.11 -37.88 1.38
C SER A 62 -38.24 -37.59 0.39
N TYR A 63 -39.43 -37.22 0.87
CA TYR A 63 -40.54 -36.78 0.02
C TYR A 63 -40.24 -35.44 -0.68
N LEU A 64 -39.65 -34.48 0.08
CA LEU A 64 -39.33 -33.14 -0.44
C LEU A 64 -38.12 -33.12 -1.39
N LEU A 65 -37.08 -33.90 -1.09
CA LEU A 65 -35.79 -33.85 -1.75
C LEU A 65 -35.52 -35.07 -2.66
N GLY A 66 -36.33 -36.10 -2.58
CA GLY A 66 -36.07 -37.34 -3.32
C GLY A 66 -34.76 -38.01 -2.94
N ILE A 67 -34.05 -38.53 -3.93
CA ILE A 67 -32.68 -39.05 -3.79
C ILE A 67 -31.69 -37.96 -3.35
N GLY A 68 -31.99 -36.69 -3.64
CA GLY A 68 -31.19 -35.53 -3.19
C GLY A 68 -31.06 -35.36 -1.68
N TYR A 69 -31.86 -36.15 -0.88
CA TYR A 69 -31.64 -36.23 0.58
C TYR A 69 -30.20 -36.52 0.96
N PHE A 70 -29.51 -37.41 0.23
CA PHE A 70 -28.15 -37.79 0.50
C PHE A 70 -27.11 -36.66 0.24
N LEU A 71 -27.49 -35.60 -0.47
CA LEU A 71 -26.69 -34.39 -0.60
C LEU A 71 -26.58 -33.62 0.72
N LEU A 72 -27.57 -33.73 1.66
CA LEU A 72 -27.55 -33.02 2.94
C LEU A 72 -26.39 -33.42 3.83
N PRO A 73 -26.19 -34.70 4.20
CA PRO A 73 -25.03 -35.10 5.04
C PRO A 73 -23.71 -34.78 4.35
N VAL A 74 -23.60 -34.95 3.02
CA VAL A 74 -22.42 -34.63 2.27
C VAL A 74 -22.11 -33.11 2.32
N LEU A 75 -23.15 -32.27 2.16
CA LEU A 75 -23.01 -30.83 2.22
C LEU A 75 -22.58 -30.35 3.60
N PHE A 76 -23.12 -30.91 4.66
CA PHE A 76 -22.75 -30.54 6.03
C PHE A 76 -21.34 -30.97 6.38
N VAL A 77 -20.88 -32.16 5.97
CA VAL A 77 -19.47 -32.57 6.11
C VAL A 77 -18.57 -31.62 5.32
N PHE A 78 -18.94 -31.28 4.09
CA PHE A 78 -18.19 -30.35 3.26
C PHE A 78 -18.07 -28.97 3.92
N LEU A 79 -19.17 -28.41 4.44
CA LEU A 79 -19.16 -27.16 5.19
C LEU A 79 -18.31 -27.25 6.45
N ALA A 80 -18.43 -28.32 7.22
CA ALA A 80 -17.59 -28.52 8.42
C ALA A 80 -16.11 -28.48 8.09
N VAL A 81 -15.67 -29.17 7.02
CA VAL A 81 -14.27 -29.17 6.55
C VAL A 81 -13.84 -27.79 6.06
N VAL A 82 -14.68 -27.07 5.29
CA VAL A 82 -14.37 -25.72 4.81
C VAL A 82 -14.21 -24.72 5.98
N PHE A 83 -15.11 -24.79 6.96
CA PHE A 83 -15.04 -23.93 8.15
C PHE A 83 -13.85 -24.28 9.04
N PHE A 84 -13.50 -25.56 9.17
CA PHE A 84 -12.33 -26.01 9.92
C PHE A 84 -11.01 -25.53 9.30
N ARG A 85 -10.89 -25.50 7.98
CA ARG A 85 -9.67 -25.06 7.27
C ARG A 85 -9.46 -23.56 7.28
N ASN A 86 -10.50 -22.74 7.51
CA ASN A 86 -10.47 -21.29 7.38
C ASN A 86 -10.63 -20.55 8.72
N VAL A 87 -10.03 -21.06 9.80
CA VAL A 87 -10.16 -20.53 11.18
C VAL A 87 -9.73 -19.06 11.32
N GLU A 88 -8.89 -18.54 10.43
CA GLU A 88 -8.36 -17.17 10.52
C GLU A 88 -9.22 -16.10 9.77
N ARG A 89 -10.32 -16.46 9.11
CA ARG A 89 -11.11 -15.52 8.31
C ARG A 89 -12.52 -15.35 8.87
N ARG A 90 -13.00 -14.08 8.87
CA ARG A 90 -14.33 -13.69 9.37
C ARG A 90 -15.45 -14.55 8.82
N PHE A 91 -16.44 -14.86 9.70
CA PHE A 91 -17.69 -15.50 9.33
C PHE A 91 -18.34 -14.76 8.14
N ASN A 92 -18.45 -15.44 7.01
CA ASN A 92 -18.99 -14.83 5.80
C ASN A 92 -20.36 -15.49 5.48
N ALA A 93 -21.45 -14.76 5.76
CA ALA A 93 -22.81 -15.19 5.44
C ALA A 93 -22.98 -15.58 3.95
N LEU A 94 -22.15 -15.01 3.07
CA LEU A 94 -22.13 -15.33 1.64
C LEU A 94 -21.83 -16.83 1.39
N LYS A 95 -20.96 -17.47 2.18
CA LYS A 95 -20.66 -18.91 2.03
C LYS A 95 -21.86 -19.79 2.31
N LEU A 96 -22.68 -19.42 3.29
CA LEU A 96 -23.93 -20.15 3.59
C LEU A 96 -24.96 -19.97 2.48
N VAL A 97 -25.08 -18.77 1.92
CA VAL A 97 -25.97 -18.51 0.77
C VAL A 97 -25.52 -19.32 -0.44
N MET A 98 -24.20 -19.36 -0.73
CA MET A 98 -23.68 -20.15 -1.84
C MET A 98 -23.83 -21.67 -1.61
N ALA A 99 -23.72 -22.15 -0.37
CA ALA A 99 -24.02 -23.54 -0.03
C ALA A 99 -25.49 -23.90 -0.29
N LEU A 100 -26.42 -22.97 -0.02
CA LEU A 100 -27.81 -23.14 -0.37
C LEU A 100 -28.02 -23.21 -1.90
N PHE A 101 -27.39 -22.32 -2.67
CA PHE A 101 -27.43 -22.37 -4.14
C PHE A 101 -26.81 -23.66 -4.70
N LEU A 102 -25.73 -24.13 -4.14
CA LEU A 102 -25.09 -25.41 -4.49
C LEU A 102 -26.10 -26.57 -4.27
N PHE A 103 -26.74 -26.58 -3.14
CA PHE A 103 -27.73 -27.62 -2.79
C PHE A 103 -28.96 -27.60 -3.71
N LEU A 104 -29.58 -26.43 -3.89
CA LEU A 104 -30.76 -26.28 -4.74
C LEU A 104 -30.48 -26.61 -6.20
N SER A 105 -29.35 -26.18 -6.74
CA SER A 105 -28.95 -26.52 -8.10
C SER A 105 -28.63 -28.00 -8.26
N GLY A 106 -28.05 -28.62 -7.23
CA GLY A 106 -27.83 -30.06 -7.18
C GLY A 106 -29.15 -30.87 -7.25
N LEU A 107 -30.16 -30.44 -6.50
CA LEU A 107 -31.51 -31.04 -6.56
C LEU A 107 -32.12 -30.91 -7.96
N GLY A 108 -32.00 -29.74 -8.58
CA GLY A 108 -32.47 -29.50 -9.94
C GLY A 108 -31.80 -30.40 -10.97
N LEU A 109 -30.49 -30.64 -10.84
CA LEU A 109 -29.77 -31.58 -11.73
C LEU A 109 -30.17 -33.04 -11.53
N ILE A 110 -30.44 -33.46 -10.27
CA ILE A 110 -30.94 -34.81 -9.97
C ILE A 110 -32.30 -35.03 -10.60
N GLU A 111 -33.17 -34.02 -10.55
CA GLU A 111 -34.48 -34.09 -11.22
C GLU A 111 -34.35 -34.21 -12.74
N LEU A 112 -33.45 -33.44 -13.34
CA LEU A 112 -33.16 -33.52 -14.81
C LEU A 112 -32.58 -34.86 -15.24
N ALA A 113 -31.86 -35.56 -14.35
CA ALA A 113 -31.17 -36.82 -14.71
C ALA A 113 -32.07 -38.05 -14.54
N ASP A 114 -32.93 -38.11 -13.53
CA ASP A 114 -33.64 -39.35 -13.11
C ASP A 114 -35.05 -39.10 -12.58
N ASP A 115 -35.61 -37.91 -12.73
CA ASP A 115 -36.94 -37.50 -12.21
C ASP A 115 -37.14 -37.81 -10.71
N ARG A 116 -36.06 -37.83 -9.91
CA ARG A 116 -36.03 -38.22 -8.50
C ARG A 116 -35.52 -37.12 -7.56
N GLY A 117 -35.54 -35.87 -8.00
CA GLY A 117 -35.12 -34.71 -7.20
C GLY A 117 -36.16 -34.26 -6.14
N GLY A 118 -37.30 -34.98 -6.05
CA GLY A 118 -38.37 -34.68 -5.14
C GLY A 118 -39.13 -33.38 -5.49
N VAL A 119 -40.03 -32.98 -4.61
CA VAL A 119 -40.88 -31.81 -4.86
C VAL A 119 -40.08 -30.53 -5.09
N ILE A 120 -38.99 -30.35 -4.37
CA ILE A 120 -38.12 -29.14 -4.50
C ILE A 120 -37.32 -29.21 -5.80
N GLY A 121 -36.75 -30.36 -6.16
CA GLY A 121 -36.04 -30.54 -7.44
C GLY A 121 -36.92 -30.24 -8.64
N SER A 122 -38.15 -30.79 -8.64
CA SER A 122 -39.15 -30.53 -9.66
C SER A 122 -39.58 -29.07 -9.73
N PHE A 123 -39.74 -28.41 -8.58
CA PHE A 123 -40.11 -26.99 -8.49
C PHE A 123 -39.01 -26.09 -9.11
N ILE A 124 -37.74 -26.49 -9.01
CA ILE A 124 -36.61 -25.74 -9.58
C ILE A 124 -36.47 -26.08 -11.07
N ALA A 125 -36.49 -27.35 -11.44
CA ALA A 125 -36.23 -27.80 -12.80
C ALA A 125 -37.34 -27.46 -13.79
N SER A 126 -38.62 -27.67 -13.41
CA SER A 126 -39.78 -27.52 -14.32
C SER A 126 -39.91 -26.12 -14.95
N PRO A 127 -39.81 -25.00 -14.20
CA PRO A 127 -39.86 -23.67 -14.80
C PRO A 127 -38.67 -23.37 -15.73
N LEU A 128 -37.49 -23.87 -15.37
CA LEU A 128 -36.29 -23.67 -16.17
C LEU A 128 -36.34 -24.48 -17.48
N ILE A 129 -36.83 -25.69 -17.45
CA ILE A 129 -37.05 -26.51 -18.65
C ILE A 129 -38.05 -25.83 -19.59
N GLY A 130 -39.15 -25.29 -19.02
CA GLY A 130 -40.16 -24.56 -19.78
C GLY A 130 -39.65 -23.30 -20.49
N LEU A 131 -38.59 -22.68 -19.94
CA LEU A 131 -38.00 -21.45 -20.49
C LEU A 131 -36.78 -21.70 -21.39
N PHE A 132 -35.94 -22.69 -21.07
CA PHE A 132 -34.58 -22.84 -21.66
C PHE A 132 -34.34 -24.21 -22.29
N ASP A 133 -35.29 -25.14 -22.24
CA ASP A 133 -35.12 -26.53 -22.61
C ASP A 133 -34.09 -27.28 -21.73
N VAL A 134 -34.01 -28.59 -21.82
CA VAL A 134 -33.24 -29.50 -20.94
C VAL A 134 -31.73 -29.20 -20.99
N TYR A 135 -31.17 -29.00 -22.19
CA TYR A 135 -29.72 -28.79 -22.37
C TYR A 135 -29.25 -27.48 -21.78
N ALA A 136 -29.97 -26.39 -22.03
CA ALA A 136 -29.59 -25.07 -21.50
C ALA A 136 -29.84 -24.99 -19.97
N THR A 137 -30.89 -25.63 -19.44
CA THR A 137 -31.12 -25.75 -18.01
C THR A 137 -30.01 -26.52 -17.31
N THR A 138 -29.57 -27.64 -17.89
CA THR A 138 -28.41 -28.43 -17.37
C THR A 138 -27.14 -27.58 -17.31
N LEU A 139 -26.85 -26.82 -18.37
CA LEU A 139 -25.69 -25.92 -18.41
C LEU A 139 -25.79 -24.84 -17.33
N LEU A 140 -26.95 -24.21 -17.17
CA LEU A 140 -27.18 -23.14 -16.22
C LEU A 140 -27.06 -23.63 -14.76
N LEU A 141 -27.66 -24.75 -14.42
CA LEU A 141 -27.56 -25.34 -13.08
C LEU A 141 -26.11 -25.80 -12.77
N SER A 142 -25.42 -26.38 -13.76
CA SER A 142 -24.01 -26.76 -13.63
C SER A 142 -23.10 -25.54 -13.44
N ALA A 143 -23.37 -24.43 -14.11
CA ALA A 143 -22.65 -23.19 -13.94
C ALA A 143 -22.87 -22.60 -12.53
N ILE A 144 -24.09 -22.63 -11.99
CA ILE A 144 -24.38 -22.19 -10.63
C ILE A 144 -23.64 -23.06 -9.61
N ILE A 145 -23.58 -24.37 -9.79
CA ILE A 145 -22.81 -25.28 -8.95
C ILE A 145 -21.32 -24.91 -8.98
N ALA A 146 -20.75 -24.71 -10.18
CA ALA A 146 -19.36 -24.34 -10.33
C ALA A 146 -19.02 -23.00 -9.65
N ILE A 147 -19.86 -21.99 -9.85
CA ILE A 147 -19.69 -20.67 -9.19
C ILE A 147 -19.80 -20.80 -7.66
N SER A 148 -20.81 -21.55 -7.17
CA SER A 148 -21.00 -21.77 -5.74
C SER A 148 -19.79 -22.45 -5.10
N LEU A 149 -19.25 -23.48 -5.78
CA LEU A 149 -18.07 -24.21 -5.32
C LEU A 149 -16.81 -23.33 -5.30
N LEU A 150 -16.60 -22.49 -6.32
CA LEU A 150 -15.52 -21.54 -6.38
C LEU A 150 -15.55 -20.53 -5.23
N VAL A 151 -16.76 -20.00 -4.92
CA VAL A 151 -16.92 -19.04 -3.83
C VAL A 151 -16.72 -19.70 -2.47
N ILE A 152 -17.26 -20.91 -2.25
CA ILE A 152 -17.13 -21.63 -0.98
C ILE A 152 -15.67 -22.02 -0.71
N LEU A 153 -14.96 -22.53 -1.71
CA LEU A 153 -13.57 -22.97 -1.61
C LEU A 153 -12.57 -21.80 -1.68
N GLU A 154 -13.01 -20.59 -2.06
CA GLU A 154 -12.12 -19.45 -2.37
C GLU A 154 -11.00 -19.84 -3.36
N ALA A 155 -11.32 -20.79 -4.26
CA ALA A 155 -10.36 -21.33 -5.20
C ALA A 155 -10.00 -20.28 -6.25
N ARG A 156 -8.71 -19.94 -6.35
CA ARG A 156 -8.21 -19.19 -7.50
C ARG A 156 -8.24 -20.12 -8.70
N LEU A 157 -8.91 -19.72 -9.78
CA LEU A 157 -8.89 -20.43 -11.07
C LEU A 157 -7.45 -20.36 -11.64
N THR A 158 -6.60 -21.28 -11.20
CA THR A 158 -5.33 -21.55 -11.86
C THR A 158 -5.60 -22.66 -12.89
N LEU A 159 -5.20 -22.42 -14.13
CA LEU A 159 -5.35 -23.41 -15.25
C LEU A 159 -4.72 -24.79 -14.96
N GLN A 160 -4.05 -24.94 -13.83
CA GLN A 160 -3.42 -26.21 -13.42
C GLN A 160 -4.41 -27.34 -13.13
N TRP A 161 -5.67 -27.08 -12.77
CA TRP A 161 -6.63 -28.15 -12.54
C TRP A 161 -7.21 -28.73 -13.85
N LEU A 162 -7.06 -28.05 -14.99
CA LEU A 162 -7.31 -28.61 -16.32
C LEU A 162 -6.37 -29.78 -16.67
N SER A 163 -5.24 -29.93 -15.96
CA SER A 163 -4.37 -31.07 -16.10
C SER A 163 -5.01 -32.39 -15.62
N PHE A 164 -6.00 -32.30 -14.70
CA PHE A 164 -6.76 -33.46 -14.25
C PHE A 164 -7.66 -34.03 -15.36
N LEU A 165 -8.18 -33.20 -16.28
CA LEU A 165 -8.93 -33.63 -17.45
C LEU A 165 -8.05 -34.42 -18.47
N ARG A 166 -6.73 -34.31 -18.34
CA ARG A 166 -5.76 -35.07 -19.20
C ARG A 166 -5.63 -36.51 -18.76
N HIS A 167 -6.12 -36.90 -17.57
CA HIS A 167 -6.13 -38.28 -17.10
C HIS A 167 -7.46 -39.01 -17.36
N LEU A 168 -8.47 -38.31 -17.83
CA LEU A 168 -9.71 -38.91 -18.34
C LEU A 168 -9.60 -39.20 -19.84
N LYS A 169 -8.60 -40.02 -20.23
CA LYS A 169 -8.61 -40.65 -21.57
C LYS A 169 -9.60 -41.81 -21.58
N PHE A 170 -10.81 -41.49 -22.00
CA PHE A 170 -11.75 -42.49 -22.46
C PHE A 170 -11.36 -42.91 -23.89
N TRP A 171 -10.87 -44.12 -24.01
CA TRP A 171 -10.82 -45.09 -25.09
C TRP A 171 -10.83 -44.58 -26.54
N GLY A 172 -9.70 -44.67 -27.21
CA GLY A 172 -9.53 -44.58 -28.65
C GLY A 172 -8.16 -45.14 -29.01
N LYS A 173 -8.16 -46.38 -29.60
CA LYS A 173 -6.98 -47.00 -30.15
C LYS A 173 -6.43 -46.18 -31.32
N GLU A 174 -5.18 -45.74 -31.22
CA GLU A 174 -4.40 -45.38 -32.41
C GLU A 174 -2.98 -45.93 -32.33
N LYS A 175 -2.53 -46.31 -33.51
CA LYS A 175 -1.35 -47.10 -33.81
C LYS A 175 -0.03 -46.48 -33.35
N ARG A 176 0.86 -47.36 -32.85
CA ARG A 176 2.29 -47.11 -32.68
C ARG A 176 2.93 -46.68 -34.01
N ILE A 177 3.68 -45.60 -33.97
CA ILE A 177 4.76 -45.29 -34.88
C ILE A 177 6.05 -45.29 -34.07
N ALA A 178 7.05 -45.92 -34.65
CA ALA A 178 8.26 -46.45 -34.10
C ALA A 178 9.13 -45.43 -33.31
N ASP A 179 9.78 -45.98 -32.30
CA ASP A 179 10.90 -45.47 -31.54
C ASP A 179 12.03 -44.95 -32.43
N ILE A 180 12.47 -43.72 -32.16
CA ILE A 180 13.82 -43.28 -32.49
C ILE A 180 14.50 -43.02 -31.17
N GLU A 181 15.36 -43.96 -30.79
CA GLU A 181 16.33 -43.81 -29.70
C GLU A 181 17.21 -42.60 -29.96
N THR A 182 17.33 -41.75 -28.96
CA THR A 182 18.44 -40.82 -28.84
C THR A 182 19.00 -40.98 -27.43
N ASP A 183 20.05 -41.75 -27.32
CA ASP A 183 20.96 -41.83 -26.20
C ASP A 183 21.51 -40.43 -25.89
N ALA A 184 21.14 -39.89 -24.77
CA ALA A 184 21.83 -38.75 -24.17
C ALA A 184 22.72 -39.28 -23.05
N LEU A 185 23.98 -39.44 -23.35
CA LEU A 185 25.06 -39.70 -22.44
C LEU A 185 25.14 -38.64 -21.31
N ILE A 186 24.98 -39.09 -20.09
CA ILE A 186 25.38 -38.35 -18.90
C ILE A 186 26.89 -38.49 -18.77
N THR A 187 27.62 -37.41 -19.00
CA THR A 187 29.04 -37.30 -18.67
C THR A 187 29.23 -36.36 -17.48
N ASN A 188 29.74 -36.91 -16.41
CA ASN A 188 30.26 -36.15 -15.25
C ASN A 188 31.47 -35.30 -15.66
N PRO A 189 31.69 -34.09 -15.09
CA PRO A 189 32.89 -33.31 -15.34
C PRO A 189 34.09 -33.91 -14.58
N PRO A 190 35.30 -33.90 -15.18
CA PRO A 190 36.51 -34.32 -14.51
C PRO A 190 37.00 -33.22 -13.52
N GLN A 191 37.56 -33.70 -12.41
CA GLN A 191 38.43 -32.95 -11.53
C GLN A 191 39.71 -32.60 -12.28
N GLU A 192 40.16 -31.36 -12.23
CA GLU A 192 41.51 -30.98 -12.54
C GLU A 192 42.26 -30.49 -11.31
N GLU A 193 43.36 -31.11 -11.12
CA GLU A 193 44.36 -30.87 -10.11
C GLU A 193 45.13 -29.57 -10.34
N SER A 194 45.60 -29.02 -9.22
CA SER A 194 46.50 -27.92 -9.07
C SER A 194 47.84 -28.11 -9.78
N SER A 195 48.38 -27.06 -10.41
CA SER A 195 49.82 -26.85 -10.48
C SER A 195 50.14 -25.35 -10.47
N GLU A 196 50.94 -25.01 -9.47
CA GLU A 196 51.69 -23.74 -9.31
C GLU A 196 52.67 -23.56 -10.47
N GLU A 197 52.79 -22.32 -10.94
CA GLU A 197 54.09 -21.85 -11.38
C GLU A 197 54.21 -20.31 -11.30
N THR A 198 55.37 -19.90 -10.80
CA THR A 198 55.89 -18.63 -10.34
C THR A 198 56.23 -17.62 -11.44
N ALA A 199 55.91 -16.34 -11.19
CA ALA A 199 56.62 -15.05 -11.37
C ALA A 199 57.48 -14.80 -12.68
N PRO A 200 57.94 -13.55 -12.98
CA PRO A 200 58.03 -12.29 -12.20
C PRO A 200 57.63 -11.01 -12.95
N ALA A 201 57.60 -9.92 -12.21
CA ALA A 201 57.38 -8.55 -12.62
C ALA A 201 58.52 -7.95 -13.47
N PRO A 202 58.28 -6.77 -14.08
CA PRO A 202 59.28 -5.71 -13.89
C PRO A 202 58.69 -4.40 -13.39
N GLU A 203 59.51 -3.78 -12.52
CA GLU A 203 59.44 -2.42 -12.00
C GLU A 203 59.64 -1.39 -13.12
N GLU A 204 58.95 -0.25 -13.03
CA GLU A 204 59.51 1.02 -13.52
C GLU A 204 59.26 2.16 -12.54
N LYS A 205 60.34 2.81 -12.20
CA LYS A 205 60.51 3.97 -11.33
C LYS A 205 60.17 5.24 -12.07
N VAL A 206 59.48 6.19 -11.44
CA VAL A 206 59.77 7.64 -11.58
C VAL A 206 59.35 8.29 -10.27
N SER A 207 60.26 8.66 -9.46
CA SER A 207 60.99 9.92 -9.25
C SER A 207 60.22 11.00 -8.50
N ALA A 208 60.76 11.29 -7.34
CA ALA A 208 60.41 12.31 -6.36
C ALA A 208 60.50 13.75 -6.87
N VAL A 209 59.60 14.62 -6.42
CA VAL A 209 59.82 16.01 -5.97
C VAL A 209 58.68 16.43 -5.09
N SER A 210 58.84 16.60 -3.85
CA SER A 210 58.94 17.83 -3.08
C SER A 210 58.89 17.53 -1.57
N LYS A 211 60.05 17.64 -1.00
CA LYS A 211 60.17 18.03 0.41
C LYS A 211 60.06 19.55 0.43
N LEU A 212 59.12 20.07 1.23
CA LEU A 212 59.28 21.29 2.03
C LEU A 212 57.90 21.66 2.64
N PHE A 213 57.72 21.30 3.82
CA PHE A 213 57.29 22.07 4.98
C PHE A 213 56.94 21.08 6.10
N GLY A 214 57.76 21.12 7.12
CA GLY A 214 57.67 20.25 8.26
C GLY A 214 56.51 20.64 9.19
N THR A 215 56.01 19.70 9.94
CA THR A 215 56.18 19.68 11.39
C THR A 215 55.02 19.00 12.12
N LYS A 216 55.45 18.22 13.06
CA LYS A 216 54.82 17.69 14.28
C LYS A 216 54.01 16.43 14.15
N GLU A 217 54.67 15.40 14.59
CA GLU A 217 54.18 14.15 15.08
C GLU A 217 52.97 14.34 15.98
N ARG A 218 51.88 13.66 15.61
CA ARG A 218 50.84 13.25 16.54
C ARG A 218 50.48 11.81 16.21
N THR A 219 50.69 10.98 17.18
CA THR A 219 50.42 9.57 17.25
C THR A 219 49.16 9.16 16.47
N GLU A 220 49.36 8.30 15.46
CA GLU A 220 48.34 7.64 14.70
C GLU A 220 47.69 6.56 15.52
N THR A 221 46.44 6.75 15.87
CA THR A 221 45.48 5.67 16.04
C THR A 221 44.74 5.57 14.71
N GLU A 222 44.91 4.46 14.01
CA GLU A 222 44.18 4.11 12.81
C GLU A 222 42.67 4.03 13.15
N GLU A 223 41.91 5.07 12.81
CA GLU A 223 40.48 5.04 12.65
C GLU A 223 40.13 5.14 11.16
N ASP A 224 39.60 4.04 10.64
CA ASP A 224 39.00 3.92 9.32
C ASP A 224 37.72 4.81 9.28
N GLY A 225 37.90 6.09 8.96
CA GLY A 225 36.86 7.11 9.05
C GLY A 225 36.64 7.85 7.72
N GLY A 226 35.91 7.22 6.80
CA GLY A 226 35.18 7.95 5.77
C GLY A 226 34.07 8.78 6.42
N GLY A 227 34.39 10.04 6.80
CA GLY A 227 33.44 10.91 7.49
C GLY A 227 32.33 11.40 6.54
N ILE A 228 31.09 11.03 6.81
CA ILE A 228 29.91 11.66 6.20
C ILE A 228 29.95 13.15 6.52
N ALA A 229 29.75 14.03 5.52
CA ALA A 229 29.58 15.46 5.75
C ALA A 229 28.31 15.69 6.60
N ILE A 230 28.49 15.73 7.92
CA ILE A 230 27.42 15.94 8.87
C ILE A 230 27.20 17.45 8.97
N VAL A 231 25.93 17.86 8.85
CA VAL A 231 25.55 19.22 9.25
C VAL A 231 25.85 19.33 10.75
N PRO A 232 26.67 20.29 11.21
CA PRO A 232 27.06 20.38 12.61
C PRO A 232 25.83 20.42 13.53
N ALA A 233 25.89 19.69 14.63
CA ALA A 233 24.89 19.79 15.67
C ALA A 233 24.86 21.21 16.22
N LEU A 234 23.70 21.83 16.27
CA LEU A 234 23.52 23.23 16.66
C LEU A 234 23.57 23.42 18.18
N PHE A 235 23.13 22.39 18.92
CA PHE A 235 23.05 22.40 20.38
C PHE A 235 23.45 21.02 20.95
N GLY A 236 24.73 20.74 21.03
CA GLY A 236 25.25 19.51 21.62
C GLY A 236 26.00 18.63 20.63
N ALA A 237 26.81 17.70 21.13
CA ALA A 237 27.59 16.80 20.31
C ALA A 237 26.70 15.64 19.81
N TYR A 238 26.11 15.78 18.62
CA TYR A 238 25.46 14.65 17.97
C TYR A 238 26.53 13.67 17.48
N THR A 239 26.41 12.42 17.91
CA THR A 239 27.26 11.34 17.46
C THR A 239 26.51 10.51 16.42
N PRO A 240 26.85 10.62 15.11
CA PRO A 240 26.21 9.85 14.07
C PRO A 240 26.53 8.37 14.19
N PRO A 241 25.63 7.47 13.72
CA PRO A 241 25.92 6.04 13.70
C PRO A 241 27.08 5.73 12.76
N PRO A 242 28.06 4.89 13.15
CA PRO A 242 29.10 4.46 12.23
C PRO A 242 28.56 3.52 11.15
N LEU A 243 29.10 3.59 9.93
CA LEU A 243 28.70 2.76 8.79
C LEU A 243 28.89 1.26 9.04
N SER A 244 29.76 0.88 9.99
CA SER A 244 29.97 -0.53 10.38
C SER A 244 28.74 -1.20 11.01
N LEU A 245 27.71 -0.45 11.40
CA LEU A 245 26.46 -1.00 11.94
C LEU A 245 25.55 -1.57 10.86
N ILE A 246 25.78 -1.21 9.60
CA ILE A 246 24.98 -1.63 8.45
C ILE A 246 25.89 -2.32 7.41
N GLU A 247 25.27 -3.12 6.55
CA GLU A 247 26.01 -4.01 5.67
C GLU A 247 26.21 -3.43 4.27
N LYS A 248 27.32 -3.84 3.64
CA LYS A 248 27.67 -3.54 2.26
C LYS A 248 26.95 -4.52 1.30
N ASP A 249 27.10 -4.30 -0.01
CA ASP A 249 26.57 -5.17 -1.05
C ASP A 249 26.97 -6.63 -0.84
N ARG A 250 26.02 -7.53 -1.10
CA ARG A 250 26.26 -8.99 -1.02
C ARG A 250 25.93 -9.67 -2.33
N GLY A 251 26.78 -10.62 -2.72
CA GLY A 251 26.60 -11.44 -3.90
C GLY A 251 27.15 -10.81 -5.18
N LYS A 252 27.10 -11.59 -6.26
CA LYS A 252 27.40 -11.14 -7.62
C LYS A 252 26.20 -11.45 -8.50
N PRO A 253 25.89 -10.63 -9.54
CA PRO A 253 24.77 -10.91 -10.41
C PRO A 253 25.05 -12.17 -11.24
N GLY A 254 24.16 -13.14 -11.16
CA GLY A 254 24.17 -14.32 -12.02
C GLY A 254 23.46 -14.00 -13.33
N VAL A 255 24.17 -13.80 -14.41
CA VAL A 255 23.61 -13.27 -15.66
C VAL A 255 23.31 -14.37 -16.68
N GLY A 256 23.78 -15.60 -16.45
CA GLY A 256 23.74 -16.66 -17.44
C GLY A 256 24.60 -16.37 -18.67
N ASP A 257 24.29 -17.02 -19.81
CA ASP A 257 24.98 -16.75 -21.07
C ASP A 257 24.37 -15.52 -21.77
N ILE A 258 25.05 -14.39 -21.63
CA ILE A 258 24.64 -13.09 -22.19
C ILE A 258 24.52 -13.16 -23.72
N LYS A 259 25.48 -13.85 -24.40
CA LYS A 259 25.51 -13.94 -25.85
C LYS A 259 24.38 -14.84 -26.36
N ALA A 260 24.13 -15.96 -25.70
CA ALA A 260 23.02 -16.84 -26.01
C ALA A 260 21.68 -16.12 -25.87
N ASN A 261 21.45 -15.41 -24.76
CA ASN A 261 20.24 -14.62 -24.53
C ASN A 261 20.06 -13.52 -25.59
N ALA A 262 21.11 -12.77 -25.92
CA ALA A 262 21.08 -11.74 -26.96
C ALA A 262 20.69 -12.32 -28.33
N ASN A 263 21.28 -13.47 -28.71
CA ASN A 263 20.96 -14.18 -29.97
C ASN A 263 19.52 -14.69 -29.94
N LEU A 264 19.06 -15.20 -28.80
CA LEU A 264 17.69 -15.72 -28.66
C LEU A 264 16.65 -14.60 -28.80
N ILE A 265 16.91 -13.44 -28.17
CA ILE A 265 16.08 -12.23 -28.34
C ILE A 265 16.02 -11.81 -29.81
N LYS A 266 17.19 -11.68 -30.45
CA LYS A 266 17.29 -11.28 -31.86
C LYS A 266 16.52 -12.26 -32.79
N ARG A 267 16.75 -13.56 -32.61
CA ARG A 267 16.09 -14.62 -33.40
C ARG A 267 14.58 -14.63 -33.16
N THR A 268 14.13 -14.46 -31.91
CA THR A 268 12.71 -14.43 -31.61
C THR A 268 12.02 -13.26 -32.31
N LEU A 269 12.58 -12.04 -32.21
CA LEU A 269 12.02 -10.88 -32.90
C LEU A 269 12.05 -11.04 -34.42
N GLN A 270 13.12 -11.62 -34.98
CA GLN A 270 13.25 -11.87 -36.40
C GLN A 270 12.20 -12.88 -36.92
N ASN A 271 11.86 -13.92 -36.15
CA ASN A 271 10.80 -14.88 -36.47
C ASN A 271 9.42 -14.21 -36.61
N PHE A 272 9.20 -13.08 -35.95
CA PHE A 272 8.00 -12.25 -36.06
C PHE A 272 8.14 -11.08 -37.06
N GLY A 273 9.17 -11.13 -37.93
CA GLY A 273 9.41 -10.14 -38.97
C GLY A 273 9.93 -8.81 -38.47
N ILE A 274 10.58 -8.78 -37.28
CA ILE A 274 11.17 -7.58 -36.69
C ILE A 274 12.69 -7.72 -36.71
N THR A 275 13.36 -6.97 -37.57
CA THR A 275 14.82 -6.88 -37.60
C THR A 275 15.32 -5.90 -36.59
N VAL A 276 16.29 -6.33 -35.76
CA VAL A 276 16.91 -5.53 -34.70
C VAL A 276 18.43 -5.71 -34.70
N GLU A 277 19.12 -4.67 -34.30
CA GLU A 277 20.56 -4.68 -34.01
C GLU A 277 20.75 -4.59 -32.50
N MET A 278 21.63 -5.43 -31.93
CA MET A 278 22.02 -5.35 -30.53
C MET A 278 23.03 -4.22 -30.36
N ASP A 279 22.78 -3.32 -29.41
CA ASP A 279 23.63 -2.16 -29.18
C ASP A 279 24.40 -2.32 -27.85
N GLU A 280 23.72 -2.19 -26.73
CA GLU A 280 24.31 -2.17 -25.39
C GLU A 280 23.71 -3.25 -24.49
N ILE A 281 24.53 -3.86 -23.65
CA ILE A 281 24.06 -4.77 -22.61
C ILE A 281 24.50 -4.23 -21.26
N SER A 282 23.50 -3.87 -20.41
CA SER A 282 23.74 -3.35 -19.07
C SER A 282 23.38 -4.40 -18.03
N ILE A 283 24.32 -4.72 -17.15
CA ILE A 283 24.14 -5.72 -16.09
C ILE A 283 23.84 -4.98 -14.78
N GLY A 284 22.60 -5.11 -14.30
CA GLY A 284 22.17 -4.54 -13.04
C GLY A 284 22.14 -5.55 -11.89
N PRO A 285 21.78 -5.09 -10.69
CA PRO A 285 21.73 -5.94 -9.50
C PRO A 285 20.67 -7.05 -9.58
N SER A 286 19.54 -6.81 -10.22
CA SER A 286 18.41 -7.75 -10.28
C SER A 286 18.02 -8.17 -11.69
N VAL A 287 18.34 -7.35 -12.70
CA VAL A 287 18.03 -7.59 -14.11
C VAL A 287 19.19 -7.23 -15.01
N THR A 288 19.26 -7.88 -16.17
CA THR A 288 20.15 -7.52 -17.29
C THR A 288 19.33 -6.90 -18.39
N ARG A 289 19.68 -5.72 -18.85
CA ARG A 289 19.02 -5.02 -19.95
C ARG A 289 19.77 -5.22 -21.26
N TYR A 290 19.07 -5.75 -22.25
CA TYR A 290 19.51 -5.84 -23.63
C TYR A 290 18.91 -4.69 -24.42
N ALA A 291 19.73 -3.68 -24.73
CA ALA A 291 19.31 -2.54 -25.54
C ALA A 291 19.50 -2.87 -27.02
N LEU A 292 18.46 -2.64 -27.80
CA LEU A 292 18.42 -2.96 -29.22
C LEU A 292 17.86 -1.81 -30.03
N LYS A 293 18.38 -1.67 -31.25
CA LYS A 293 17.92 -0.69 -32.23
C LYS A 293 17.04 -1.40 -33.25
N PRO A 294 15.72 -1.10 -33.27
CA PRO A 294 14.84 -1.63 -34.32
C PRO A 294 15.14 -1.01 -35.67
N ALA A 295 14.93 -1.77 -36.73
CA ALA A 295 15.00 -1.24 -38.10
C ALA A 295 13.96 -0.12 -38.30
N GLU A 296 14.24 0.78 -39.26
CA GLU A 296 13.34 1.88 -39.59
C GLU A 296 11.94 1.37 -40.00
N GLY A 297 10.90 2.08 -39.57
CA GLY A 297 9.51 1.71 -39.86
C GLY A 297 8.91 0.66 -38.92
N VAL A 298 9.67 0.08 -37.99
CA VAL A 298 9.14 -0.86 -36.97
C VAL A 298 8.35 -0.11 -35.90
N ARG A 299 7.08 -0.44 -35.75
CA ARG A 299 6.24 0.08 -34.66
C ARG A 299 6.64 -0.51 -33.33
N LEU A 300 6.99 0.33 -32.35
CA LEU A 300 7.40 -0.11 -31.02
C LEU A 300 6.34 -0.99 -30.31
N SER A 301 5.05 -0.71 -30.56
CA SER A 301 3.95 -1.52 -30.03
C SER A 301 4.00 -2.99 -30.46
N LYS A 302 4.55 -3.30 -31.65
CA LYS A 302 4.76 -4.70 -32.07
C LYS A 302 5.79 -5.40 -31.20
N ILE A 303 6.89 -4.72 -30.84
CA ILE A 303 7.93 -5.27 -29.97
C ILE A 303 7.35 -5.51 -28.58
N VAL A 304 6.64 -4.52 -28.01
CA VAL A 304 5.99 -4.63 -26.69
C VAL A 304 4.97 -5.77 -26.67
N GLY A 305 4.22 -5.99 -27.77
CA GLY A 305 3.25 -7.08 -27.87
C GLY A 305 3.88 -8.49 -27.87
N LEU A 306 5.18 -8.61 -28.13
CA LEU A 306 5.90 -9.89 -28.10
C LEU A 306 6.51 -10.24 -26.74
N GLN A 307 6.16 -9.52 -25.68
CA GLN A 307 6.69 -9.75 -24.33
C GLN A 307 6.55 -11.22 -23.90
N ASN A 308 5.35 -11.80 -24.01
CA ASN A 308 5.09 -13.18 -23.61
C ASN A 308 5.88 -14.20 -24.47
N ASN A 309 6.11 -13.89 -25.75
CA ASN A 309 6.92 -14.74 -26.63
C ASN A 309 8.39 -14.70 -26.22
N LEU A 310 8.89 -13.55 -25.79
CA LEU A 310 10.24 -13.42 -25.25
C LEU A 310 10.38 -14.10 -23.89
N GLU A 311 9.39 -13.99 -23.00
CA GLU A 311 9.35 -14.72 -21.72
C GLU A 311 9.45 -16.23 -21.93
N LEU A 312 8.69 -16.75 -22.90
CA LEU A 312 8.72 -18.17 -23.26
C LEU A 312 10.09 -18.58 -23.85
N ALA A 313 10.60 -17.80 -24.81
CA ALA A 313 11.85 -18.11 -25.50
C ALA A 313 13.08 -18.06 -24.55
N LEU A 314 13.10 -17.11 -23.62
CA LEU A 314 14.19 -16.92 -22.65
C LEU A 314 14.04 -17.80 -21.40
N ALA A 315 12.92 -18.53 -21.27
CA ALA A 315 12.54 -19.26 -20.05
C ALA A 315 12.68 -18.37 -18.78
N ALA A 316 12.36 -17.06 -18.91
CA ALA A 316 12.51 -16.06 -17.88
C ALA A 316 11.21 -15.28 -17.69
N HIS A 317 10.77 -15.12 -16.44
CA HIS A 317 9.52 -14.42 -16.12
C HIS A 317 9.67 -13.66 -14.80
N PRO A 318 9.20 -12.40 -14.76
CA PRO A 318 8.69 -11.56 -15.85
C PRO A 318 9.82 -10.91 -16.66
N VAL A 319 9.65 -10.75 -17.95
CA VAL A 319 10.46 -9.89 -18.82
C VAL A 319 9.75 -8.55 -18.95
N ARG A 320 10.48 -7.44 -18.85
CA ARG A 320 9.92 -6.09 -19.06
C ARG A 320 10.52 -5.47 -20.32
N ILE A 321 9.69 -4.83 -21.13
CA ILE A 321 10.14 -4.12 -22.33
C ILE A 321 9.96 -2.61 -22.12
N GLU A 322 11.06 -1.88 -22.21
CA GLU A 322 11.09 -0.42 -22.14
C GLU A 322 11.26 0.15 -23.55
N ALA A 323 10.22 0.75 -24.08
CA ALA A 323 10.18 1.19 -25.48
C ALA A 323 9.58 2.60 -25.60
N PRO A 324 10.39 3.64 -25.94
CA PRO A 324 11.85 3.66 -25.99
C PRO A 324 12.49 3.82 -24.60
N ILE A 325 13.79 3.51 -24.49
CA ILE A 325 14.60 3.84 -23.31
C ILE A 325 14.67 5.38 -23.19
N PRO A 326 14.45 5.96 -22.01
CA PRO A 326 14.53 7.40 -21.82
C PRO A 326 15.88 7.99 -22.26
N GLY A 327 15.83 9.01 -23.12
CA GLY A 327 17.05 9.67 -23.63
C GLY A 327 17.85 8.88 -24.69
N LYS A 328 17.38 7.68 -25.12
CA LYS A 328 18.04 6.87 -26.15
C LYS A 328 17.04 6.45 -27.26
N SER A 329 17.51 6.34 -28.50
CA SER A 329 16.71 5.79 -29.61
C SER A 329 16.74 4.25 -29.64
N LEU A 330 16.65 3.61 -28.49
CA LEU A 330 16.79 2.17 -28.28
C LEU A 330 15.58 1.62 -27.56
N VAL A 331 15.36 0.33 -27.73
CA VAL A 331 14.39 -0.45 -26.94
C VAL A 331 15.16 -1.36 -25.98
N GLY A 332 14.80 -1.33 -24.71
CA GLY A 332 15.39 -2.17 -23.67
C GLY A 332 14.53 -3.39 -23.38
N ILE A 333 15.13 -4.58 -23.41
CA ILE A 333 14.52 -5.82 -22.93
C ILE A 333 15.22 -6.18 -21.63
N GLU A 334 14.50 -6.14 -20.54
CA GLU A 334 14.98 -6.39 -19.18
C GLU A 334 14.65 -7.84 -18.80
N VAL A 335 15.69 -8.64 -18.63
CA VAL A 335 15.62 -10.06 -18.30
C VAL A 335 16.09 -10.26 -16.85
N PRO A 336 15.34 -10.97 -16.00
CA PRO A 336 15.74 -11.27 -14.64
C PRO A 336 17.08 -12.02 -14.58
N ASN A 337 17.95 -11.62 -13.66
CA ASN A 337 19.17 -12.34 -13.34
C ASN A 337 18.84 -13.66 -12.61
N THR A 338 19.59 -14.72 -12.85
CA THR A 338 19.44 -16.01 -12.15
C THR A 338 19.83 -15.91 -10.67
N ALA A 339 20.81 -15.06 -10.34
CA ALA A 339 21.14 -14.68 -8.97
C ALA A 339 21.12 -13.15 -8.84
N LYS A 340 20.40 -12.65 -7.83
CA LYS A 340 20.27 -11.21 -7.54
C LYS A 340 21.37 -10.76 -6.58
N VAL A 341 21.81 -9.52 -6.73
CA VAL A 341 22.69 -8.84 -5.75
C VAL A 341 21.82 -8.16 -4.70
N THR A 342 22.16 -8.34 -3.44
CA THR A 342 21.60 -7.53 -2.38
C THR A 342 22.39 -6.22 -2.30
N VAL A 343 21.72 -5.11 -2.62
CA VAL A 343 22.29 -3.77 -2.55
C VAL A 343 22.30 -3.33 -1.09
N GLY A 344 23.44 -3.35 -0.42
CA GLY A 344 23.56 -2.97 0.98
C GLY A 344 23.48 -1.45 1.16
N LEU A 345 22.78 -1.00 2.21
CA LEU A 345 22.65 0.44 2.48
C LEU A 345 24.00 1.10 2.76
N ALA A 346 24.93 0.42 3.42
CA ALA A 346 26.28 0.96 3.69
C ALA A 346 27.02 1.35 2.39
N SER A 347 26.87 0.56 1.33
CA SER A 347 27.51 0.87 0.04
C SER A 347 27.00 2.16 -0.59
N LEU A 348 25.69 2.43 -0.45
CA LEU A 348 25.10 3.69 -0.94
C LEU A 348 25.48 4.88 -0.07
N LEU A 349 25.45 4.72 1.26
CA LEU A 349 25.85 5.79 2.16
C LEU A 349 27.34 6.11 2.08
N SER A 350 28.19 5.17 1.67
CA SER A 350 29.63 5.38 1.41
C SER A 350 29.93 6.02 0.04
N ASP A 351 28.92 6.16 -0.84
CA ASP A 351 29.10 6.75 -2.16
C ASP A 351 29.47 8.24 -2.04
N GLU A 352 30.45 8.70 -2.82
CA GLU A 352 30.94 10.08 -2.82
C GLU A 352 29.81 11.10 -3.02
N LYS A 353 28.83 10.79 -3.88
CA LYS A 353 27.67 11.65 -4.13
C LYS A 353 26.82 11.86 -2.87
N PHE A 354 26.73 10.86 -1.99
CA PHE A 354 26.03 10.99 -0.72
C PHE A 354 26.88 11.74 0.30
N GLN A 355 28.15 11.42 0.40
CA GLN A 355 29.09 11.97 1.38
C GLN A 355 29.33 13.49 1.18
N THR A 356 29.58 13.91 -0.06
CA THR A 356 29.95 15.31 -0.38
C THR A 356 28.74 16.24 -0.55
N SER A 357 27.53 15.72 -0.58
CA SER A 357 26.32 16.52 -0.80
C SER A 357 25.98 17.39 0.40
N ASN A 358 25.68 18.66 0.19
CA ASN A 358 25.23 19.60 1.21
C ASN A 358 23.70 19.51 1.49
N LYS A 359 22.98 18.63 0.79
CA LYS A 359 21.53 18.48 0.92
C LYS A 359 21.17 17.74 2.20
N GLN A 360 20.45 18.38 3.10
CA GLN A 360 20.10 17.82 4.41
C GLN A 360 19.17 16.61 4.30
N LEU A 361 18.13 16.69 3.50
CA LEU A 361 17.13 15.62 3.33
C LEU A 361 17.43 14.69 2.15
N LEU A 362 18.72 14.36 1.93
CA LEU A 362 19.15 13.40 0.92
C LEU A 362 18.94 11.97 1.44
N VAL A 363 18.29 11.13 0.66
CA VAL A 363 17.98 9.72 0.99
C VAL A 363 18.54 8.78 -0.08
N ALA A 364 19.05 7.64 0.33
CA ALA A 364 19.45 6.58 -0.57
C ALA A 364 18.21 5.87 -1.11
N LEU A 365 18.07 5.78 -2.44
CA LEU A 365 16.98 5.06 -3.09
C LEU A 365 17.42 3.65 -3.47
N GLY A 366 18.56 3.49 -4.12
CA GLY A 366 19.02 2.21 -4.62
C GLY A 366 19.97 2.34 -5.80
N ARG A 367 20.08 1.27 -6.59
CA ARG A 367 20.87 1.25 -7.83
C ARG A 367 20.01 1.01 -9.05
N ASP A 368 20.37 1.67 -10.16
CA ASP A 368 19.71 1.46 -11.44
C ASP A 368 20.20 0.17 -12.16
N ILE A 369 19.69 -0.06 -13.35
CA ILE A 369 20.06 -1.19 -14.20
C ILE A 369 21.52 -1.10 -14.67
N GLY A 370 22.13 0.08 -14.65
CA GLY A 370 23.54 0.28 -14.94
C GLY A 370 24.44 0.10 -13.71
N GLY A 371 23.87 -0.19 -12.54
CA GLY A 371 24.61 -0.31 -11.27
C GLY A 371 24.95 1.03 -10.61
N GLN A 372 24.48 2.17 -11.14
CA GLN A 372 24.74 3.48 -10.56
C GLN A 372 23.86 3.75 -9.34
N SER A 373 24.44 4.40 -8.34
CA SER A 373 23.73 4.80 -7.12
C SER A 373 22.80 6.00 -7.37
N HIS A 374 21.56 5.90 -6.91
CA HIS A 374 20.55 6.95 -7.01
C HIS A 374 20.08 7.42 -5.64
N PHE A 375 19.97 8.74 -5.52
CA PHE A 375 19.56 9.43 -4.29
C PHE A 375 18.39 10.36 -4.56
N GLY A 376 17.47 10.43 -3.60
CA GLY A 376 16.33 11.36 -3.61
C GLY A 376 16.59 12.51 -2.64
N ASN A 377 16.11 13.71 -2.95
CA ASN A 377 16.12 14.84 -2.01
C ASN A 377 14.68 15.19 -1.63
N LEU A 378 14.27 14.89 -0.39
CA LEU A 378 12.92 15.17 0.09
C LEU A 378 12.60 16.67 0.16
N ALA A 379 13.58 17.56 0.31
CA ALA A 379 13.33 19.00 0.25
C ALA A 379 12.92 19.45 -1.16
N LYS A 380 13.43 18.79 -2.21
CA LYS A 380 13.10 19.08 -3.60
C LYS A 380 11.83 18.36 -4.07
N ALA A 381 11.67 17.10 -3.65
CA ALA A 381 10.47 16.29 -3.83
C ALA A 381 9.77 16.16 -2.46
N PRO A 382 9.02 17.17 -2.02
CA PRO A 382 8.70 17.40 -0.60
C PRO A 382 7.84 16.32 0.02
N HIS A 383 7.11 15.58 -0.79
CA HIS A 383 6.23 14.51 -0.34
C HIS A 383 6.43 13.30 -1.23
N MET A 384 6.41 12.12 -0.62
CA MET A 384 6.66 10.87 -1.33
C MET A 384 5.59 9.83 -0.97
N LEU A 385 5.09 9.15 -1.99
CA LEU A 385 4.19 8.02 -1.84
C LEU A 385 4.94 6.73 -2.16
N ILE A 386 4.88 5.74 -1.26
CA ILE A 386 5.47 4.41 -1.43
C ILE A 386 4.35 3.38 -1.40
N ALA A 387 4.17 2.62 -2.47
CA ALA A 387 3.14 1.60 -2.51
C ALA A 387 3.62 0.30 -3.13
N GLY A 388 3.07 -0.83 -2.67
CA GLY A 388 3.43 -2.16 -3.16
C GLY A 388 2.76 -3.27 -2.36
N ALA A 389 2.67 -4.46 -2.94
CA ALA A 389 2.10 -5.63 -2.28
C ALA A 389 2.93 -6.09 -1.07
N THR A 390 2.33 -6.89 -0.20
CA THR A 390 3.05 -7.55 0.91
C THR A 390 4.22 -8.37 0.37
N GLY A 391 5.40 -8.24 0.98
CA GLY A 391 6.62 -8.92 0.54
C GLY A 391 7.35 -8.25 -0.64
N SER A 392 6.84 -7.13 -1.18
CA SER A 392 7.50 -6.40 -2.27
C SER A 392 8.77 -5.64 -1.84
N GLY A 393 8.98 -5.42 -0.54
CA GLY A 393 10.09 -4.67 0.04
C GLY A 393 9.72 -3.27 0.54
N LYS A 394 8.42 -2.96 0.72
CA LYS A 394 7.91 -1.65 1.17
C LYS A 394 8.54 -1.21 2.50
N SER A 395 8.46 -2.03 3.55
CA SER A 395 9.01 -1.73 4.87
C SER A 395 10.52 -1.50 4.83
N VAL A 396 11.24 -2.35 4.09
CA VAL A 396 12.69 -2.20 3.90
C VAL A 396 13.03 -0.86 3.24
N SER A 397 12.26 -0.44 2.22
CA SER A 397 12.47 0.87 1.56
C SER A 397 12.21 2.03 2.51
N ILE A 398 11.22 1.94 3.40
CA ILE A 398 10.93 2.95 4.43
C ILE A 398 12.10 3.01 5.43
N HIS A 399 12.56 1.86 5.94
CA HIS A 399 13.71 1.79 6.83
C HIS A 399 14.98 2.36 6.20
N THR A 400 15.21 2.10 4.92
CA THR A 400 16.33 2.67 4.14
C THR A 400 16.27 4.21 4.12
N ILE A 401 15.10 4.79 3.88
CA ILE A 401 14.90 6.24 3.87
C ILE A 401 15.13 6.83 5.27
N ILE A 402 14.50 6.28 6.30
CA ILE A 402 14.65 6.73 7.69
C ILE A 402 16.13 6.66 8.11
N THR A 403 16.77 5.53 7.89
CA THR A 403 18.17 5.32 8.27
C THR A 403 19.09 6.28 7.52
N SER A 404 18.87 6.52 6.22
CA SER A 404 19.64 7.51 5.44
C SER A 404 19.57 8.91 6.07
N LEU A 405 18.39 9.31 6.55
CA LEU A 405 18.18 10.60 7.19
C LEU A 405 18.85 10.67 8.57
N LEU A 406 18.80 9.58 9.36
CA LEU A 406 19.44 9.49 10.67
C LEU A 406 20.97 9.53 10.60
N TYR A 407 21.58 8.98 9.56
CA TYR A 407 23.02 9.03 9.37
C TYR A 407 23.53 10.44 9.07
N ARG A 408 22.67 11.32 8.59
CA ARG A 408 23.04 12.62 8.06
C ARG A 408 22.70 13.79 8.96
N ASN A 409 21.62 13.69 9.73
CA ASN A 409 21.05 14.82 10.45
C ASN A 409 21.01 14.59 11.96
N SER A 410 21.32 15.64 12.71
CA SER A 410 21.07 15.68 14.15
C SER A 410 19.59 15.95 14.48
N PRO A 411 19.15 15.69 15.72
CA PRO A 411 17.78 16.02 16.16
C PRO A 411 17.43 17.51 16.04
N ASP A 412 18.43 18.40 16.06
CA ASP A 412 18.23 19.86 15.94
C ASP A 412 17.92 20.28 14.50
N VAL A 413 18.28 19.45 13.53
CA VAL A 413 18.08 19.68 12.09
C VAL A 413 16.86 18.93 11.58
N LEU A 414 16.57 17.75 12.15
CA LEU A 414 15.52 16.86 11.67
C LEU A 414 14.72 16.25 12.81
N ARG A 415 13.42 16.34 12.73
CA ARG A 415 12.47 15.69 13.63
C ARG A 415 11.52 14.79 12.87
N PHE A 416 11.03 13.74 13.55
CA PHE A 416 10.05 12.80 12.99
C PHE A 416 8.74 12.79 13.76
N ILE A 417 7.64 12.61 13.01
CA ILE A 417 6.36 12.12 13.50
C ILE A 417 6.11 10.80 12.76
N MET A 418 6.05 9.71 13.51
CA MET A 418 5.88 8.36 12.94
C MET A 418 4.53 7.79 13.34
N ILE A 419 3.78 7.28 12.35
CA ILE A 419 2.43 6.73 12.51
C ILE A 419 2.43 5.30 11.99
N ASP A 420 2.19 4.34 12.89
CA ASP A 420 2.17 2.90 12.61
C ASP A 420 0.94 2.25 13.25
N PRO A 421 -0.21 2.23 12.55
CA PRO A 421 -1.44 1.62 13.08
C PRO A 421 -1.30 0.13 13.40
N LYS A 422 -0.39 -0.56 12.72
CA LYS A 422 -0.16 -2.00 12.90
C LYS A 422 0.80 -2.36 14.02
N ARG A 423 1.55 -1.41 14.54
CA ARG A 423 2.55 -1.58 15.62
C ARG A 423 3.69 -2.55 15.27
N VAL A 424 4.08 -2.65 14.01
CA VAL A 424 5.04 -3.66 13.55
C VAL A 424 6.36 -3.04 13.12
N GLU A 425 6.31 -2.00 12.28
CA GLU A 425 7.47 -1.53 11.54
C GLU A 425 8.17 -0.33 12.22
N LEU A 426 7.41 0.72 12.57
CA LEU A 426 7.99 1.98 13.04
C LEU A 426 8.20 2.05 14.55
N THR A 427 7.57 1.18 15.32
CA THR A 427 7.74 1.11 16.79
C THR A 427 9.18 0.83 17.22
N LEU A 428 10.00 0.26 16.34
CA LEU A 428 11.44 0.06 16.54
C LEU A 428 12.18 1.38 16.83
N TYR A 429 11.70 2.50 16.28
CA TYR A 429 12.32 3.81 16.39
C TYR A 429 11.95 4.60 17.65
N ASN A 430 11.13 4.08 18.57
CA ASN A 430 10.67 4.81 19.77
C ASN A 430 11.79 5.38 20.66
N LYS A 431 13.02 4.91 20.50
CA LYS A 431 14.17 5.33 21.32
C LYS A 431 15.09 6.35 20.66
N ILE A 432 14.82 6.76 19.42
CA ILE A 432 15.68 7.75 18.75
C ILE A 432 15.41 9.18 19.26
N PRO A 433 16.43 10.04 19.37
CA PRO A 433 16.27 11.41 19.87
C PRO A 433 15.53 12.33 18.88
N HIS A 434 15.27 11.89 17.66
CA HIS A 434 14.64 12.69 16.60
C HIS A 434 13.11 12.71 16.69
N LEU A 435 12.47 11.90 17.54
CA LEU A 435 11.01 11.85 17.62
C LEU A 435 10.45 13.07 18.35
N LEU A 436 9.40 13.68 17.78
CA LEU A 436 8.60 14.72 18.44
C LEU A 436 7.57 14.13 19.41
N THR A 437 7.14 12.90 19.16
CA THR A 437 6.19 12.15 19.98
C THR A 437 6.51 10.65 19.83
N PRO A 438 6.19 9.80 20.82
CA PRO A 438 6.25 8.36 20.62
C PRO A 438 5.49 7.94 19.35
N VAL A 439 5.89 6.82 18.73
CA VAL A 439 5.24 6.32 17.51
C VAL A 439 3.74 6.17 17.75
N ILE A 440 2.96 6.85 16.93
CA ILE A 440 1.51 6.91 17.05
C ILE A 440 0.90 5.64 16.44
N THR A 441 0.11 4.92 17.25
CA THR A 441 -0.51 3.66 16.84
C THR A 441 -2.03 3.72 16.77
N ASP A 442 -2.62 4.82 17.25
CA ASP A 442 -4.06 5.05 17.25
C ASP A 442 -4.46 5.97 16.07
N PRO A 443 -5.44 5.60 15.23
CA PRO A 443 -5.87 6.41 14.10
C PRO A 443 -6.39 7.79 14.48
N LYS A 444 -7.08 7.96 15.64
CA LYS A 444 -7.55 9.25 16.11
C LYS A 444 -6.38 10.17 16.47
N LYS A 445 -5.37 9.63 17.18
CA LYS A 445 -4.15 10.38 17.51
C LYS A 445 -3.35 10.73 16.24
N ALA A 446 -3.39 9.90 15.21
CA ALA A 446 -2.78 10.21 13.91
C ALA A 446 -3.41 11.46 13.27
N ILE A 447 -4.73 11.57 13.29
CA ILE A 447 -5.43 12.77 12.80
C ILE A 447 -5.06 14.00 13.64
N LEU A 448 -4.99 13.86 14.98
CA LEU A 448 -4.56 14.96 15.85
C LEU A 448 -3.13 15.43 15.56
N ALA A 449 -2.20 14.51 15.30
CA ALA A 449 -0.83 14.84 14.93
C ALA A 449 -0.75 15.57 13.57
N LEU A 450 -1.55 15.18 12.58
CA LEU A 450 -1.62 15.88 11.29
C LEU A 450 -2.22 17.29 11.43
N LYS A 451 -3.20 17.46 12.33
CA LYS A 451 -3.75 18.80 12.68
C LYS A 451 -2.71 19.65 13.38
N TRP A 452 -1.95 19.07 14.33
CA TRP A 452 -0.83 19.77 14.94
C TRP A 452 0.18 20.23 13.88
N ALA A 453 0.55 19.36 12.95
CA ALA A 453 1.47 19.70 11.87
C ALA A 453 0.94 20.83 10.97
N SER A 454 -0.37 20.90 10.75
CA SER A 454 -1.00 21.99 10.00
C SER A 454 -0.92 23.32 10.77
N LYS A 455 -1.10 23.32 12.09
CA LYS A 455 -0.91 24.53 12.92
C LYS A 455 0.56 24.94 12.99
N GLU A 456 1.47 23.98 13.12
CA GLU A 456 2.91 24.25 13.11
C GLU A 456 3.35 24.84 11.76
N MET A 457 2.77 24.37 10.66
CA MET A 457 2.97 24.94 9.33
C MET A 457 2.59 26.42 9.30
N GLU A 458 1.42 26.78 9.80
CA GLU A 458 0.95 28.18 9.87
C GLU A 458 1.83 29.03 10.77
N ARG A 459 2.20 28.51 11.95
CA ARG A 459 3.11 29.19 12.86
C ARG A 459 4.45 29.50 12.18
N ARG A 460 5.00 28.55 11.43
CA ARG A 460 6.25 28.75 10.68
C ARG A 460 6.10 29.76 9.56
N TYR A 461 4.97 29.78 8.85
CA TYR A 461 4.71 30.82 7.87
C TYR A 461 4.73 32.21 8.47
N ASN A 462 4.12 32.41 9.63
CA ASN A 462 4.13 33.70 10.32
C ASN A 462 5.57 34.13 10.70
N ILE A 463 6.44 33.19 11.10
CA ILE A 463 7.86 33.49 11.38
C ILE A 463 8.60 33.85 10.09
N LEU A 464 8.43 33.09 9.00
CA LEU A 464 9.06 33.38 7.71
C LEU A 464 8.64 34.75 7.16
N GLU A 465 7.37 35.12 7.32
CA GLU A 465 6.83 36.42 6.96
C GLU A 465 7.45 37.55 7.80
N ALA A 466 7.52 37.38 9.12
CA ALA A 466 8.13 38.35 10.04
C ALA A 466 9.62 38.61 9.73
N GLU A 467 10.34 37.54 9.36
CA GLU A 467 11.76 37.62 9.00
C GLU A 467 12.00 37.96 7.49
N SER A 468 10.90 38.15 6.72
CA SER A 468 10.95 38.48 5.29
C SER A 468 11.74 37.48 4.45
N VAL A 469 11.65 36.17 4.75
CA VAL A 469 12.28 35.08 4.03
C VAL A 469 11.24 34.16 3.40
N ARG A 470 11.56 33.53 2.26
CA ARG A 470 10.57 32.78 1.48
C ARG A 470 10.40 31.31 1.93
N ASP A 471 11.41 30.72 2.52
CA ASP A 471 11.42 29.30 2.89
C ASP A 471 12.42 29.03 4.04
N VAL A 472 12.30 27.82 4.63
CA VAL A 472 13.13 27.38 5.76
C VAL A 472 14.62 27.33 5.43
N GLU A 473 14.99 27.03 4.18
CA GLU A 473 16.39 27.02 3.73
C GLU A 473 16.99 28.44 3.76
N SER A 474 16.21 29.41 3.25
CA SER A 474 16.57 30.85 3.30
C SER A 474 16.60 31.37 4.74
N TYR A 475 15.69 30.93 5.60
CA TYR A 475 15.68 31.25 7.02
C TYR A 475 16.95 30.75 7.72
N HIS A 476 17.31 29.48 7.51
CA HIS A 476 18.54 28.94 8.07
C HIS A 476 19.77 29.70 7.58
N ALA A 477 19.86 30.01 6.30
CA ALA A 477 21.02 30.69 5.70
C ALA A 477 21.15 32.16 6.13
N ASN A 478 20.04 32.91 6.21
CA ASN A 478 20.07 34.36 6.35
C ASN A 478 19.77 34.86 7.78
N VAL A 479 19.03 34.08 8.58
CA VAL A 479 18.58 34.48 9.92
C VAL A 479 19.30 33.65 10.99
N PHE A 480 19.15 32.33 10.93
CA PHE A 480 19.57 31.44 12.01
C PHE A 480 21.10 31.28 12.09
N MET A 481 21.76 30.89 11.00
CA MET A 481 23.22 30.65 10.98
C MET A 481 24.03 31.91 11.25
N PRO A 482 23.71 33.10 10.70
CA PRO A 482 24.42 34.32 11.07
C PRO A 482 24.27 34.69 12.54
N SER A 483 23.11 34.47 13.14
CA SER A 483 22.87 34.72 14.57
C SER A 483 23.68 33.79 15.46
N LEU A 484 23.77 32.50 15.08
CA LEU A 484 24.59 31.51 15.77
C LEU A 484 26.08 31.87 15.72
N GLN A 485 26.60 32.23 14.53
CA GLN A 485 28.01 32.62 14.34
C GLN A 485 28.40 33.89 15.14
N LYS A 486 27.45 34.83 15.32
CA LYS A 486 27.69 36.03 16.17
C LYS A 486 27.92 35.64 17.62
N ILE A 487 27.15 34.67 18.13
CA ILE A 487 27.26 34.16 19.49
C ILE A 487 28.58 33.39 19.69
N GLU A 488 28.92 32.50 18.77
CA GLU A 488 30.20 31.73 18.83
C GLU A 488 31.42 32.63 18.82
N ARG A 489 31.38 33.78 18.15
CA ARG A 489 32.47 34.76 18.08
C ARG A 489 32.57 35.67 19.32
N GLY A 490 31.80 35.39 20.40
CA GLY A 490 31.88 36.10 21.66
C GLY A 490 31.14 37.44 21.66
N GLY A 491 30.20 37.65 20.76
CA GLY A 491 29.26 38.75 20.84
C GLY A 491 28.49 38.67 22.16
N LYS A 492 28.41 39.79 22.89
CA LYS A 492 27.59 39.89 24.12
C LYS A 492 26.19 39.38 23.75
N LYS A 493 25.65 38.45 24.53
CA LYS A 493 24.22 38.19 24.58
C LYS A 493 23.54 39.53 24.90
N GLU A 494 23.14 40.30 23.90
CA GLU A 494 22.00 41.18 24.11
C GLU A 494 20.86 40.24 24.40
N GLU A 495 20.05 40.56 25.40
CA GLU A 495 18.88 39.79 25.83
C GLU A 495 17.79 39.74 24.75
N GLY A 496 18.16 39.36 23.52
CA GLY A 496 17.29 38.99 22.40
C GLY A 496 17.36 37.49 22.21
N GLU A 497 16.24 36.82 22.28
CA GLU A 497 16.11 35.39 22.07
C GLU A 497 16.81 34.97 20.80
N LEU A 498 17.60 33.89 20.86
CA LEU A 498 18.12 33.21 19.68
C LEU A 498 16.93 32.90 18.76
N PRO A 499 17.05 33.18 17.44
CA PRO A 499 16.02 32.75 16.52
C PRO A 499 15.80 31.24 16.65
N GLU A 500 14.55 30.81 16.55
CA GLU A 500 14.21 29.39 16.63
C GLU A 500 14.91 28.56 15.53
N SER A 501 15.42 27.38 15.86
CA SER A 501 16.16 26.54 14.89
C SER A 501 15.34 26.02 13.72
N MET A 502 14.01 25.95 13.84
CA MET A 502 13.07 25.43 12.83
C MET A 502 13.53 24.14 12.14
N PRO A 503 13.67 23.00 12.86
CA PRO A 503 14.09 21.76 12.27
C PRO A 503 13.13 21.28 11.17
N TYR A 504 13.64 20.58 10.17
CA TYR A 504 12.78 19.87 9.23
C TYR A 504 11.93 18.84 9.99
N ILE A 505 10.68 18.67 9.57
CA ILE A 505 9.77 17.65 10.12
C ILE A 505 9.39 16.68 9.03
N VAL A 506 9.68 15.39 9.22
CA VAL A 506 9.25 14.33 8.31
C VAL A 506 8.17 13.49 9.01
N ILE A 507 6.97 13.52 8.44
CA ILE A 507 5.81 12.77 8.91
C ILE A 507 5.73 11.49 8.10
N ILE A 508 5.79 10.33 8.75
CA ILE A 508 5.82 9.02 8.13
C ILE A 508 4.54 8.26 8.52
N ILE A 509 3.79 7.80 7.52
CA ILE A 509 2.61 6.94 7.72
C ILE A 509 2.91 5.58 7.05
N ASP A 510 3.03 4.51 7.85
CA ASP A 510 3.34 3.17 7.33
C ASP A 510 2.19 2.57 6.52
N GLU A 511 0.95 2.71 6.98
CA GLU A 511 -0.20 2.17 6.26
C GLU A 511 -1.35 3.19 6.20
N LEU A 512 -1.40 3.89 5.08
CA LEU A 512 -2.44 4.90 4.83
C LEU A 512 -3.85 4.29 4.82
N ALA A 513 -3.99 3.06 4.29
CA ALA A 513 -5.28 2.41 4.14
C ALA A 513 -6.01 2.18 5.48
N ASP A 514 -5.28 1.90 6.55
CA ASP A 514 -5.89 1.59 7.85
C ASP A 514 -6.51 2.85 8.49
N ILE A 515 -5.91 4.02 8.29
CA ILE A 515 -6.45 5.29 8.76
C ILE A 515 -7.58 5.77 7.84
N MET A 516 -7.43 5.60 6.52
CA MET A 516 -8.45 5.92 5.50
C MET A 516 -9.75 5.14 5.69
N GLN A 517 -9.71 3.94 6.28
CA GLN A 517 -10.92 3.17 6.59
C GLN A 517 -11.74 3.78 7.72
N THR A 518 -11.09 4.45 8.67
CA THR A 518 -11.73 4.98 9.88
C THR A 518 -12.06 6.47 9.73
N TYR A 519 -11.15 7.26 9.18
CA TYR A 519 -11.24 8.72 9.05
C TYR A 519 -10.87 9.19 7.63
N PRO A 520 -11.62 8.78 6.58
CA PRO A 520 -11.23 9.07 5.19
C PRO A 520 -11.19 10.55 4.85
N ARG A 521 -12.21 11.31 5.26
CA ARG A 521 -12.32 12.73 4.93
C ARG A 521 -11.26 13.57 5.65
N GLU A 522 -11.11 13.35 6.95
CA GLU A 522 -10.18 14.10 7.80
C GLU A 522 -8.72 13.82 7.39
N LEU A 523 -8.41 12.56 7.07
CA LEU A 523 -7.07 12.19 6.63
C LEU A 523 -6.75 12.80 5.27
N GLU A 524 -7.66 12.66 4.30
CA GLU A 524 -7.46 13.22 2.96
C GLU A 524 -7.28 14.74 3.02
N ALA A 525 -8.16 15.46 3.73
CA ALA A 525 -8.08 16.90 3.87
C ALA A 525 -6.76 17.36 4.52
N ALA A 526 -6.33 16.71 5.62
CA ALA A 526 -5.09 17.02 6.30
C ALA A 526 -3.86 16.75 5.43
N VAL A 527 -3.82 15.59 4.75
CA VAL A 527 -2.72 15.22 3.84
C VAL A 527 -2.64 16.19 2.66
N VAL A 528 -3.76 16.51 2.02
CA VAL A 528 -3.81 17.44 0.88
C VAL A 528 -3.35 18.83 1.30
N ARG A 529 -3.85 19.37 2.42
CA ARG A 529 -3.46 20.68 2.93
C ARG A 529 -1.95 20.77 3.20
N LEU A 530 -1.40 19.79 3.91
CA LEU A 530 0.03 19.73 4.16
C LEU A 530 0.81 19.59 2.84
N ALA A 531 0.37 18.70 1.94
CA ALA A 531 1.07 18.49 0.67
C ALA A 531 1.10 19.73 -0.23
N GLN A 532 0.08 20.59 -0.16
CA GLN A 532 0.02 21.83 -0.92
C GLN A 532 0.93 22.94 -0.38
N MET A 533 1.02 23.06 0.94
CA MET A 533 1.57 24.27 1.56
C MET A 533 2.84 24.02 2.38
N SER A 534 3.11 22.82 2.88
CA SER A 534 4.13 22.63 3.91
C SER A 534 5.58 22.58 3.39
N ARG A 535 5.80 22.56 2.08
CA ARG A 535 7.13 22.50 1.47
C ARG A 535 8.05 23.64 1.91
N ALA A 536 7.56 24.88 1.85
CA ALA A 536 8.37 26.04 2.16
C ALA A 536 8.77 26.12 3.64
N VAL A 537 7.95 25.58 4.54
CA VAL A 537 8.20 25.56 5.98
C VAL A 537 8.95 24.30 6.47
N GLY A 538 9.41 23.45 5.56
CA GLY A 538 10.24 22.28 5.89
C GLY A 538 9.48 21.11 6.53
N ILE A 539 8.17 20.96 6.28
CA ILE A 539 7.39 19.80 6.73
C ILE A 539 7.10 18.90 5.53
N HIS A 540 7.47 17.62 5.64
CA HIS A 540 7.43 16.67 4.55
C HIS A 540 6.62 15.42 4.91
N LEU A 541 5.90 14.85 3.93
CA LEU A 541 5.10 13.64 4.09
C LEU A 541 5.77 12.45 3.39
N LEU A 542 5.90 11.35 4.10
CA LEU A 542 6.25 10.04 3.55
C LEU A 542 5.06 9.10 3.79
N LEU A 543 4.23 8.93 2.78
CA LEU A 543 3.02 8.12 2.86
C LEU A 543 3.27 6.73 2.27
N SER A 544 2.83 5.69 2.96
CA SER A 544 2.92 4.37 2.39
C SER A 544 1.65 3.54 2.52
N THR A 545 1.48 2.56 1.62
CA THR A 545 0.36 1.62 1.66
C THR A 545 0.67 0.31 0.96
N GLN A 546 0.16 -0.79 1.53
CA GLN A 546 0.15 -2.12 0.89
C GLN A 546 -1.11 -2.36 0.06
N ARG A 547 -2.08 -1.43 0.10
CA ARG A 547 -3.37 -1.53 -0.60
C ARG A 547 -3.54 -0.36 -1.58
N PRO A 548 -2.91 -0.44 -2.77
CA PRO A 548 -2.92 0.65 -3.75
C PRO A 548 -4.25 0.72 -4.50
N SER A 549 -5.34 1.00 -3.78
CA SER A 549 -6.67 1.21 -4.37
C SER A 549 -6.96 2.70 -4.55
N VAL A 550 -7.89 3.04 -5.44
CA VAL A 550 -8.31 4.43 -5.69
C VAL A 550 -8.97 5.10 -4.48
N ASN A 551 -9.52 4.31 -3.55
CA ASN A 551 -10.09 4.80 -2.30
C ASN A 551 -9.03 5.15 -1.26
N VAL A 552 -7.79 4.69 -1.43
CA VAL A 552 -6.66 4.97 -0.53
C VAL A 552 -5.74 6.00 -1.17
N ILE A 553 -5.39 5.82 -2.44
CA ILE A 553 -4.59 6.75 -3.24
C ILE A 553 -5.54 7.53 -4.13
N THR A 554 -6.19 8.53 -3.55
CA THR A 554 -7.18 9.35 -4.26
C THR A 554 -6.54 10.26 -5.31
N GLY A 555 -7.36 10.79 -6.21
CA GLY A 555 -6.89 11.77 -7.21
C GLY A 555 -6.29 13.02 -6.57
N LEU A 556 -6.84 13.48 -5.44
CA LEU A 556 -6.35 14.65 -4.70
C LEU A 556 -4.97 14.39 -4.08
N ILE A 557 -4.77 13.24 -3.47
CA ILE A 557 -3.47 12.83 -2.93
C ILE A 557 -2.42 12.76 -4.06
N LYS A 558 -2.76 12.11 -5.19
CA LYS A 558 -1.85 11.99 -6.33
C LYS A 558 -1.46 13.33 -6.96
N ALA A 559 -2.39 14.26 -7.05
CA ALA A 559 -2.14 15.59 -7.62
C ALA A 559 -1.13 16.41 -6.79
N ASN A 560 -1.08 16.18 -5.49
CA ASN A 560 -0.25 16.93 -4.56
C ASN A 560 1.05 16.21 -4.14
N ILE A 561 1.16 14.90 -4.43
CA ILE A 561 2.36 14.09 -4.14
C ILE A 561 2.97 13.57 -5.45
N PRO A 562 3.90 14.34 -6.04
CA PRO A 562 4.48 14.01 -7.33
C PRO A 562 5.58 12.95 -7.27
N ALA A 563 6.28 12.79 -6.12
CA ALA A 563 7.30 11.76 -5.97
C ALA A 563 6.64 10.43 -5.54
N ARG A 564 6.86 9.38 -6.32
CA ARG A 564 6.21 8.09 -6.11
C ARG A 564 7.17 6.93 -6.30
N ILE A 565 7.07 5.95 -5.42
CA ILE A 565 7.75 4.66 -5.51
C ILE A 565 6.68 3.58 -5.60
N ALA A 566 6.67 2.85 -6.70
CA ALA A 566 5.90 1.64 -6.84
C ALA A 566 6.83 0.42 -6.75
N LEU A 567 6.67 -0.37 -5.71
CA LEU A 567 7.23 -1.71 -5.63
C LEU A 567 6.32 -2.69 -6.37
N GLN A 568 6.66 -3.98 -6.38
CA GLN A 568 5.85 -4.98 -7.04
C GLN A 568 4.39 -4.95 -6.57
N VAL A 569 3.46 -4.98 -7.52
CA VAL A 569 2.01 -5.06 -7.30
C VAL A 569 1.41 -6.23 -8.05
N ALA A 570 0.19 -6.64 -7.67
CA ALA A 570 -0.47 -7.80 -8.25
C ALA A 570 -1.04 -7.54 -9.65
N SER A 571 -1.45 -6.30 -9.94
CA SER A 571 -2.17 -5.98 -11.17
C SER A 571 -1.65 -4.71 -11.85
N GLN A 572 -1.91 -4.61 -13.16
CA GLN A 572 -1.67 -3.39 -13.94
C GLN A 572 -2.53 -2.21 -13.46
N ILE A 573 -3.71 -2.49 -12.88
CA ILE A 573 -4.60 -1.46 -12.33
C ILE A 573 -3.93 -0.81 -11.12
N ASP A 574 -3.34 -1.62 -10.23
CA ASP A 574 -2.61 -1.11 -9.06
C ASP A 574 -1.40 -0.26 -9.48
N SER A 575 -0.65 -0.71 -10.50
CA SER A 575 0.45 0.09 -11.06
C SER A 575 -0.02 1.46 -11.54
N ARG A 576 -1.13 1.50 -12.28
CA ARG A 576 -1.73 2.76 -12.75
C ARG A 576 -2.29 3.62 -11.62
N THR A 577 -2.80 3.00 -10.57
CA THR A 577 -3.25 3.73 -9.38
C THR A 577 -2.11 4.49 -8.72
N ILE A 578 -0.90 3.91 -8.69
CA ILE A 578 0.27 4.54 -8.06
C ILE A 578 0.96 5.52 -9.03
N LEU A 579 1.32 5.04 -10.24
CA LEU A 579 2.24 5.73 -11.16
C LEU A 579 1.55 6.40 -12.37
N ASP A 580 0.22 6.26 -12.52
CA ASP A 580 -0.54 6.63 -13.73
C ASP A 580 -0.09 5.85 -14.99
N THR A 581 0.80 4.87 -14.84
CA THR A 581 1.33 4.01 -15.91
C THR A 581 1.46 2.56 -15.44
N SER A 582 1.52 1.63 -16.40
CA SER A 582 1.79 0.22 -16.13
C SER A 582 3.28 -0.04 -15.93
N GLY A 583 3.62 -1.18 -15.33
CA GLY A 583 5.00 -1.67 -15.22
C GLY A 583 5.37 -2.21 -13.84
N ALA A 584 4.73 -1.75 -12.76
CA ALA A 584 5.03 -2.25 -11.42
C ALA A 584 4.55 -3.69 -11.21
N GLU A 585 3.59 -4.18 -11.99
CA GLU A 585 3.17 -5.58 -12.02
C GLU A 585 4.24 -6.52 -12.64
N LYS A 586 5.26 -5.96 -13.29
CA LYS A 586 6.38 -6.69 -13.91
C LYS A 586 7.66 -6.65 -13.09
N LEU A 587 7.60 -6.12 -11.88
CA LEU A 587 8.72 -6.08 -10.96
C LEU A 587 8.94 -7.44 -10.28
N LEU A 588 10.15 -7.67 -9.81
CA LEU A 588 10.60 -8.96 -9.26
C LEU A 588 10.38 -9.11 -7.75
N GLY A 589 9.82 -8.08 -7.09
CA GLY A 589 9.73 -8.04 -5.63
C GLY A 589 11.07 -7.82 -4.93
N ALA A 590 11.12 -7.98 -3.63
CA ALA A 590 12.31 -7.84 -2.80
C ALA A 590 13.08 -6.52 -3.06
N GLY A 591 12.36 -5.39 -3.13
CA GLY A 591 12.93 -4.06 -3.31
C GLY A 591 13.15 -3.62 -4.76
N ASP A 592 12.79 -4.44 -5.76
CA ASP A 592 12.73 -3.99 -7.14
C ASP A 592 11.56 -3.01 -7.31
N MET A 593 11.83 -1.81 -7.76
CA MET A 593 10.87 -0.70 -7.73
C MET A 593 10.95 0.19 -8.99
N LEU A 594 9.87 0.90 -9.23
CA LEU A 594 9.78 2.02 -10.17
C LEU A 594 9.69 3.33 -9.38
N TYR A 595 10.65 4.20 -9.58
CA TYR A 595 10.71 5.54 -9.00
C TYR A 595 10.32 6.61 -10.01
N LEU A 596 9.41 7.47 -9.62
CA LEU A 596 8.96 8.64 -10.38
C LEU A 596 9.11 9.89 -9.50
N SER A 597 9.76 10.93 -9.98
CA SER A 597 9.75 12.25 -9.34
C SER A 597 8.99 13.25 -10.20
N GLY A 598 8.60 14.39 -9.62
CA GLY A 598 7.86 15.43 -10.34
C GLY A 598 8.60 16.02 -11.54
N GLU A 599 9.91 15.82 -11.65
CA GLU A 599 10.74 16.29 -12.76
C GLU A 599 10.89 15.25 -13.87
N MET A 600 10.45 14.00 -13.62
CA MET A 600 10.62 12.87 -14.55
C MET A 600 9.36 12.63 -15.35
N GLY A 601 9.48 12.52 -16.67
CA GLY A 601 8.36 12.18 -17.55
C GLY A 601 8.01 10.67 -17.56
N LYS A 602 8.91 9.80 -17.08
CA LYS A 602 8.73 8.35 -17.00
C LYS A 602 9.38 7.80 -15.74
N PRO A 603 8.79 6.76 -15.12
CA PRO A 603 9.40 6.12 -13.97
C PRO A 603 10.70 5.39 -14.35
N MET A 604 11.69 5.44 -13.46
CA MET A 604 12.97 4.75 -13.56
C MET A 604 12.97 3.49 -12.69
N ARG A 605 13.46 2.38 -13.23
CA ARG A 605 13.61 1.13 -12.46
C ARG A 605 14.87 1.17 -11.61
N LEU A 606 14.70 0.91 -10.32
CA LEU A 606 15.77 0.83 -9.33
C LEU A 606 15.65 -0.45 -8.52
N GLN A 607 16.76 -1.00 -8.08
CA GLN A 607 16.79 -1.95 -6.99
C GLN A 607 17.02 -1.18 -5.70
N SER A 608 16.04 -1.19 -4.80
CA SER A 608 16.13 -0.52 -3.48
C SER A 608 17.31 -1.05 -2.68
N ALA A 609 17.88 -0.18 -1.85
CA ALA A 609 18.83 -0.63 -0.84
C ALA A 609 18.12 -1.57 0.16
N PHE A 610 18.90 -2.50 0.70
CA PHE A 610 18.46 -3.43 1.73
C PHE A 610 19.07 -3.04 3.08
N ILE A 611 18.25 -3.08 4.09
CA ILE A 611 18.63 -3.02 5.49
C ILE A 611 17.77 -4.05 6.26
N SER A 612 18.38 -4.85 7.10
CA SER A 612 17.67 -5.80 7.95
C SER A 612 17.14 -5.15 9.22
N GLU A 613 16.15 -5.77 9.85
CA GLU A 613 15.59 -5.31 11.12
C GLU A 613 16.64 -5.26 12.24
N ASP A 614 17.59 -6.21 12.24
CA ASP A 614 18.67 -6.24 13.23
C ASP A 614 19.67 -5.08 13.03
N GLU A 615 19.92 -4.68 11.80
CA GLU A 615 20.71 -3.48 11.50
C GLU A 615 20.02 -2.22 12.00
N VAL A 616 18.71 -2.10 11.75
CA VAL A 616 17.89 -1.00 12.28
C VAL A 616 17.97 -0.93 13.80
N LYS A 617 17.81 -2.08 14.48
CA LYS A 617 17.92 -2.18 15.95
C LYS A 617 19.30 -1.75 16.46
N ARG A 618 20.39 -2.13 15.75
CA ARG A 618 21.73 -1.70 16.09
C ARG A 618 21.89 -0.17 15.96
N VAL A 619 21.40 0.42 14.87
CA VAL A 619 21.43 1.87 14.65
C VAL A 619 20.63 2.61 15.72
N VAL A 620 19.40 2.17 16.01
CA VAL A 620 18.54 2.77 17.05
C VAL A 620 19.19 2.67 18.44
N SER A 621 19.75 1.51 18.78
CA SER A 621 20.43 1.30 20.06
C SER A 621 21.67 2.18 20.20
N PHE A 622 22.42 2.36 19.12
CA PHE A 622 23.58 3.27 19.11
C PHE A 622 23.14 4.73 19.34
N LEU A 623 22.13 5.20 18.61
CA LEU A 623 21.60 6.56 18.76
C LEU A 623 21.05 6.83 20.18
N ALA A 624 20.31 5.88 20.74
CA ALA A 624 19.77 5.99 22.09
C ALA A 624 20.87 6.01 23.19
N LYS A 625 22.01 5.36 22.95
CA LYS A 625 23.12 5.27 23.91
C LYS A 625 24.04 6.49 23.87
N HIS A 626 24.29 7.06 22.68
CA HIS A 626 25.33 8.09 22.49
C HIS A 626 24.77 9.51 22.35
N ASN A 627 23.45 9.64 22.22
CA ASN A 627 22.79 10.94 22.12
C ASN A 627 21.74 11.03 23.24
N GLU A 628 21.83 12.06 24.07
CA GLU A 628 20.84 12.32 25.11
C GLU A 628 19.47 12.55 24.44
N ALA A 629 18.56 11.61 24.63
CA ALA A 629 17.20 11.77 24.22
C ALA A 629 16.52 12.78 25.15
N GLN A 630 16.22 13.97 24.70
CA GLN A 630 15.12 14.73 25.29
C GLN A 630 13.89 13.82 25.17
N ALA A 631 13.24 13.55 26.33
CA ALA A 631 12.03 12.75 26.32
C ALA A 631 11.07 13.32 25.27
N PRO A 632 10.60 12.52 24.29
CA PRO A 632 9.72 13.02 23.25
C PRO A 632 8.48 13.63 23.92
N GLY A 633 8.24 14.92 23.64
CA GLY A 633 7.04 15.61 24.11
C GLY A 633 5.81 14.93 23.51
N ASP A 634 4.74 14.83 24.27
CA ASP A 634 3.49 14.31 23.70
C ASP A 634 2.72 15.45 23.01
N ILE A 635 3.01 15.66 21.73
CA ILE A 635 2.31 16.66 20.90
C ILE A 635 0.79 16.38 20.79
N THR A 636 0.37 15.13 21.01
CA THR A 636 -1.04 14.73 20.93
C THR A 636 -1.82 15.16 22.17
N SER A 637 -1.21 15.11 23.35
CA SER A 637 -1.83 15.62 24.59
C SER A 637 -1.92 17.14 24.62
N ALA A 638 -1.00 17.86 23.97
CA ALA A 638 -1.10 19.31 23.83
C ALA A 638 -2.32 19.74 22.98
N VAL A 639 -2.76 18.90 22.04
CA VAL A 639 -3.94 19.15 21.22
C VAL A 639 -5.23 18.65 21.90
N GLU A 640 -5.17 17.54 22.68
CA GLU A 640 -6.31 17.06 23.47
C GLU A 640 -6.69 17.99 24.62
N ASN A 641 -5.72 18.67 25.23
CA ASN A 641 -5.93 19.61 26.35
C ASN A 641 -6.25 21.05 25.93
N ALA A 642 -6.26 21.34 24.61
CA ALA A 642 -6.78 22.63 24.14
C ALA A 642 -8.30 22.67 24.41
N PRO A 643 -8.82 23.79 24.99
CA PRO A 643 -10.23 23.86 25.38
C PRO A 643 -11.14 23.54 24.21
N GLY A 644 -11.93 22.53 24.44
CA GLY A 644 -12.93 21.82 23.67
C GLY A 644 -13.29 22.22 22.25
N ASP A 645 -13.56 21.20 21.48
CA ASP A 645 -14.47 21.13 20.31
C ASP A 645 -14.38 22.20 19.20
N VAL A 646 -13.87 23.38 19.45
CA VAL A 646 -13.72 24.46 18.45
C VAL A 646 -12.82 24.01 17.27
N LEU A 647 -11.91 23.05 17.48
CA LEU A 647 -11.03 22.52 16.42
C LEU A 647 -11.66 21.42 15.59
N PHE A 648 -12.63 20.71 16.17
CA PHE A 648 -13.47 19.78 15.39
C PHE A 648 -14.54 20.56 14.61
N ASP A 649 -15.06 21.64 15.17
CA ASP A 649 -16.00 22.53 14.50
C ASP A 649 -15.36 23.28 13.33
N SER A 650 -14.14 23.82 13.48
CA SER A 650 -13.48 24.55 12.39
C SER A 650 -13.06 23.68 11.20
N LEU A 651 -13.04 22.36 11.32
CA LEU A 651 -12.84 21.44 10.18
C LEU A 651 -14.14 20.79 9.69
N LYS A 652 -15.17 20.77 10.50
CA LYS A 652 -16.55 20.67 10.02
C LYS A 652 -16.92 21.93 9.22
N ASP A 653 -16.48 23.10 9.67
CA ASP A 653 -16.68 24.38 8.97
C ASP A 653 -15.94 24.50 7.63
N SER A 654 -14.83 23.82 7.40
CA SER A 654 -14.18 23.83 6.06
C SER A 654 -14.73 22.82 5.07
N GLY A 655 -15.70 21.98 5.45
CA GLY A 655 -16.33 20.97 4.61
C GLY A 655 -17.86 21.03 4.52
N ASP A 656 -18.55 21.69 5.45
CA ASP A 656 -20.02 21.68 5.54
C ASP A 656 -20.66 23.09 5.55
N ASP A 657 -19.91 24.17 5.68
CA ASP A 657 -20.43 25.48 5.33
C ASP A 657 -20.45 25.62 3.80
N ASP A 658 -21.61 25.35 3.24
CA ASP A 658 -21.90 25.82 1.89
C ASP A 658 -21.85 27.36 1.98
N ASP A 659 -20.98 28.00 1.16
CA ASP A 659 -20.82 29.47 1.08
C ASP A 659 -22.15 30.21 0.97
N LEU A 660 -23.22 29.50 0.62
CA LEU A 660 -24.58 30.01 0.50
C LEU A 660 -25.46 29.73 1.72
N TYR A 661 -24.90 29.22 2.85
CA TYR A 661 -25.71 28.93 4.05
C TYR A 661 -26.38 30.19 4.63
N GLU A 662 -25.63 31.28 4.81
CA GLU A 662 -26.20 32.54 5.32
C GLU A 662 -27.21 33.15 4.34
N ASP A 663 -26.97 33.04 3.05
CA ASP A 663 -27.94 33.48 2.02
C ASP A 663 -29.20 32.59 2.05
N ALA A 664 -29.04 31.28 2.24
CA ALA A 664 -30.16 30.34 2.35
C ALA A 664 -30.97 30.58 3.63
N ARG A 665 -30.29 30.85 4.74
CA ARG A 665 -30.92 31.19 6.03
C ARG A 665 -31.71 32.49 5.94
N ALA A 666 -31.10 33.56 5.41
CA ALA A 666 -31.76 34.83 5.18
C ALA A 666 -33.01 34.69 4.27
N ALA A 667 -32.88 33.93 3.17
CA ALA A 667 -33.97 33.67 2.24
C ALA A 667 -35.15 32.92 2.87
N VAL A 668 -34.84 31.93 3.73
CA VAL A 668 -35.86 31.11 4.41
C VAL A 668 -36.57 31.94 5.50
N LEU A 669 -35.84 32.75 6.26
CA LEU A 669 -36.40 33.66 7.26
C LEU A 669 -37.27 34.73 6.62
N GLU A 670 -36.85 35.32 5.49
CA GLU A 670 -37.64 36.29 4.70
C GLU A 670 -38.93 35.69 4.14
N ALA A 671 -38.88 34.43 3.71
CA ALA A 671 -40.02 33.75 3.10
C ALA A 671 -41.00 33.14 4.12
N GLY A 672 -40.58 32.97 5.39
CA GLY A 672 -41.39 32.33 6.45
C GLY A 672 -41.71 30.86 6.16
N LYS A 673 -41.19 30.28 5.13
CA LYS A 673 -41.37 28.86 4.73
C LYS A 673 -40.13 28.37 4.00
N ALA A 674 -39.72 27.14 4.31
CA ALA A 674 -38.57 26.52 3.68
C ALA A 674 -38.96 25.39 2.72
N SER A 675 -38.51 25.45 1.47
CA SER A 675 -38.62 24.36 0.52
C SER A 675 -37.43 24.31 -0.42
N THR A 676 -37.05 23.07 -0.79
CA THR A 676 -35.93 22.83 -1.71
C THR A 676 -36.10 23.59 -3.04
N SER A 677 -37.34 23.60 -3.58
CA SER A 677 -37.67 24.32 -4.83
C SER A 677 -37.58 25.85 -4.70
N TYR A 678 -37.81 26.39 -3.51
CA TYR A 678 -37.67 27.81 -3.25
C TYR A 678 -36.18 28.19 -3.23
N LEU A 679 -35.35 27.46 -2.49
CA LEU A 679 -33.91 27.71 -2.45
C LEU A 679 -33.24 27.54 -3.82
N GLN A 680 -33.65 26.54 -4.63
CA GLN A 680 -33.16 26.39 -6.01
C GLN A 680 -33.40 27.66 -6.84
N ARG A 681 -34.59 28.27 -6.77
CA ARG A 681 -34.93 29.43 -7.54
C ARG A 681 -34.31 30.73 -7.01
N LYS A 682 -34.28 30.89 -5.67
CA LYS A 682 -33.78 32.11 -5.03
C LYS A 682 -32.26 32.21 -5.20
N LEU A 683 -31.53 31.08 -4.96
CA LEU A 683 -30.06 31.00 -4.98
C LEU A 683 -29.50 30.51 -6.34
N ARG A 684 -30.36 30.12 -7.29
CA ARG A 684 -29.97 29.60 -8.63
C ARG A 684 -29.04 28.35 -8.53
N ILE A 685 -29.34 27.41 -7.64
CA ILE A 685 -28.55 26.21 -7.35
C ILE A 685 -29.27 24.93 -7.81
N GLY A 686 -28.50 23.83 -7.96
CA GLY A 686 -29.06 22.51 -8.28
C GLY A 686 -29.83 21.87 -7.12
N TYR A 687 -30.67 20.88 -7.43
CA TYR A 687 -31.51 20.18 -6.43
C TYR A 687 -30.71 19.58 -5.29
N SER A 688 -29.60 18.90 -5.58
CA SER A 688 -28.76 18.26 -4.56
C SER A 688 -28.15 19.25 -3.56
N ARG A 689 -27.73 20.43 -4.04
CA ARG A 689 -27.17 21.51 -3.18
C ARG A 689 -28.28 22.16 -2.35
N ALA A 690 -29.45 22.39 -2.95
CA ALA A 690 -30.60 22.94 -2.22
C ALA A 690 -31.13 21.97 -1.15
N ALA A 691 -31.14 20.66 -1.40
CA ALA A 691 -31.52 19.66 -0.43
C ALA A 691 -30.53 19.63 0.76
N ARG A 692 -29.22 19.69 0.49
CA ARG A 692 -28.18 19.76 1.51
C ARG A 692 -28.31 21.01 2.38
N LEU A 693 -28.56 22.18 1.78
CA LEU A 693 -28.80 23.41 2.54
C LEU A 693 -30.06 23.29 3.44
N MET A 694 -31.10 22.61 2.98
CA MET A 694 -32.28 22.31 3.82
C MET A 694 -31.95 21.42 5.00
N ASP A 695 -31.07 20.44 4.82
CA ASP A 695 -30.66 19.53 5.91
C ASP A 695 -29.79 20.28 6.93
N ILE A 696 -28.88 21.15 6.49
CA ILE A 696 -28.05 22.00 7.37
C ILE A 696 -28.94 23.00 8.15
N LEU A 697 -29.94 23.60 7.49
CA LEU A 697 -30.89 24.51 8.16
C LEU A 697 -31.74 23.79 9.23
N GLU A 698 -32.12 22.54 9.00
CA GLU A 698 -32.82 21.69 9.99
C GLU A 698 -31.89 21.32 11.16
N GLU A 699 -30.65 20.87 10.87
CA GLU A 699 -29.68 20.51 11.90
C GLU A 699 -29.34 21.67 12.81
N ARG A 700 -29.29 22.88 12.26
CA ARG A 700 -29.06 24.12 13.03
C ARG A 700 -30.33 24.71 13.65
N GLY A 701 -31.46 24.04 13.56
CA GLY A 701 -32.72 24.43 14.21
C GLY A 701 -33.37 25.70 13.63
N VAL A 702 -33.02 26.08 12.42
CA VAL A 702 -33.64 27.23 11.71
C VAL A 702 -35.00 26.83 11.12
N ILE A 703 -35.14 25.58 10.69
CA ILE A 703 -36.39 25.02 10.15
C ILE A 703 -36.77 23.72 10.83
N GLY A 704 -38.05 23.38 10.81
CA GLY A 704 -38.59 22.17 11.36
C GLY A 704 -38.30 20.92 10.50
N PRO A 705 -38.60 19.70 11.05
CA PRO A 705 -38.36 18.44 10.34
C PRO A 705 -39.28 18.29 9.11
N ALA A 706 -38.87 17.41 8.20
CA ALA A 706 -39.56 17.18 6.96
C ALA A 706 -40.97 16.59 7.18
N ASP A 707 -42.00 17.26 6.68
CA ASP A 707 -43.40 16.76 6.67
C ASP A 707 -43.84 16.48 5.21
N GLY A 708 -43.42 15.33 4.69
CA GLY A 708 -43.71 14.89 3.35
C GLY A 708 -43.26 15.88 2.25
N SER A 709 -44.20 16.32 1.39
CA SER A 709 -43.93 17.25 0.29
C SER A 709 -44.26 18.72 0.62
N ARG A 710 -44.64 19.01 1.85
CA ARG A 710 -45.00 20.37 2.29
C ARG A 710 -43.77 21.19 2.60
N PRO A 711 -43.82 22.54 2.40
CA PRO A 711 -42.75 23.42 2.87
C PRO A 711 -42.58 23.29 4.40
N ARG A 712 -41.31 23.22 4.88
CA ARG A 712 -40.99 23.11 6.31
C ARG A 712 -41.23 24.46 7.02
N GLU A 713 -41.65 24.40 8.28
CA GLU A 713 -41.86 25.58 9.11
C GLU A 713 -40.53 26.19 9.54
N VAL A 714 -40.48 27.53 9.68
CA VAL A 714 -39.30 28.23 10.13
C VAL A 714 -39.41 28.51 11.65
N ILE A 715 -38.44 27.95 12.41
CA ILE A 715 -38.48 27.98 13.90
C ILE A 715 -37.97 29.31 14.48
N GLY A 716 -37.37 30.18 13.68
CA GLY A 716 -36.73 31.41 14.12
C GLY A 716 -37.38 32.72 13.65
N ALA A 717 -38.58 32.72 13.09
CA ALA A 717 -39.26 33.90 12.63
C ALA A 717 -40.05 34.57 13.83
N ALA A 718 -39.69 35.81 14.17
CA ALA A 718 -40.53 36.67 14.98
C ALA A 718 -41.90 36.81 14.25
N PRO A 719 -43.05 36.86 14.98
CA PRO A 719 -44.37 36.98 14.32
C PRO A 719 -44.44 38.32 13.55
N ALA A 720 -44.69 38.22 12.24
CA ALA A 720 -45.03 39.37 11.44
C ALA A 720 -46.34 39.97 11.99
N ASN A 721 -46.28 41.23 12.42
CA ASN A 721 -47.45 41.98 12.81
C ASN A 721 -48.49 41.95 11.67
N GLU A 722 -49.64 41.37 11.91
CA GLU A 722 -50.86 41.68 11.17
C GLU A 722 -51.25 43.13 11.48
N GLU A 723 -50.89 44.07 10.67
CA GLU A 723 -51.56 45.36 10.60
C GLU A 723 -52.63 45.33 9.51
N GLU A 724 -53.86 45.52 9.99
CA GLU A 724 -55.10 45.77 9.27
C GLU A 724 -54.92 46.82 8.16
N VAL A 725 -55.48 46.61 6.99
CA VAL A 725 -56.62 47.36 6.40
C VAL A 725 -57.30 46.54 5.33
#